data_a346e9b705672b3ebc7266cc69299593
#
_entry.id   a346e9b705672b3ebc7266cc69299593
#
_cell.length_a   1.000
_cell.length_b   1.000
_cell.length_c   1.000
_cell.angle_alpha   90.00
_cell.angle_beta   90.00
_cell.angle_gamma   90.00
#
_symmetry.space_group_name_H-M   'P 1'
#
loop_
_entity.id
_entity.type
_entity.pdbx_description
1 polymer ?
#
loop_
_entity_poly.entity_id
_entity_poly.type
_entity_poly.pdbx_seq_one_letter_code
_entity_poly.pdbx_strand_id
1 'polypeptide(L)'
;MRQKAFILVALLISIGGGYVFTDWYATIPASAKAKYVGRDTCIKCHQAQADLFHGSHHDKAMDLATDETVLANFDNQTHSAFGVESRFFRDGQKYMVNTEGPDGKLHDYQVKYVFGVEPLQQYMVEFDRTDDMPENEIARLQVLSLCWDTENKKWFHLQPPDVKEKIEPTDPLHWTGRTQCWNTSCADCHSTNLQKNFDLEKLQYHTTYSEIDVSCEACHGPGSQHVELAESWSMFWDRKKGYALAKLKGEDTTAQIETCAKCHSRRGGIQEGFCGGQSFHDFYTNELLTEQTYHDDGQIKDEVYVYGSFLQSKMYHEGIRCTDCHDPHSTKVKFDTNQLCTSCHAHPAGKYDTPNHHRHKDGSTGTKCVECHMPETTYMAVDPRRDHSLRIPRPDLSVQHGTPNACTQCHIDSAKLPAAEQKLLTGKQYLDWLTLAKENKTIDAELKRLDAWAQENVVKWHGTEKQKPHYAEVFHRIRSDSSDTKAYDKLRQMIADKNVADIVRGTAAVEMGRHSEAIQLVINRAFLGAEKELMSPVLKQLQEEVNPMVIQGLLQTAELEITSIVNATWKYEAVDRTGRPNYDGVVVPLTHYVNTLVRLMDHKERVVRIEAARVFLRVPTTVQNRLLDSKQLARHEVVFDELIESVKSNAERGSALLALGSIYQLRVDVSLPERAMVDEARRKKSDKYFDLARQAYRDAIRVAPHESGARGNLAAMNDQLLERYSFEQRKLDVQNNKDDATKFAGLMLKRKKIEEETTKLRKDELKVLGDEARRAIASNVGAGVVDRYAMALYVDGQVDECEKQLATAIQLAPDDPMIVLHYTLILEKQKKFAQALQYADKLLELVPDDPSYKAMRNNLQRQLNQ
;
A
#
# COMPACT_ATOMS: atom_id res chain seq x y z
N MET A 1 16.02 64.47 -44.85
CA MET A 1 16.68 63.24 -44.33
C MET A 1 16.20 62.80 -42.93
N ARG A 2 16.17 63.66 -41.90
CA ARG A 2 15.79 63.31 -40.54
C ARG A 2 14.37 62.72 -40.37
N GLN A 3 13.38 63.27 -41.11
CA GLN A 3 12.00 62.76 -41.04
C GLN A 3 11.81 61.41 -41.67
N LYS A 4 12.50 61.09 -42.77
CA LYS A 4 12.50 59.76 -43.40
C LYS A 4 13.19 58.71 -42.52
N ALA A 5 14.29 59.13 -41.81
CA ALA A 5 14.96 58.27 -40.87
C ALA A 5 14.07 57.93 -39.65
N PHE A 6 13.34 58.93 -39.14
CA PHE A 6 12.40 58.74 -38.04
C PHE A 6 11.24 57.78 -38.39
N ILE A 7 10.65 57.93 -39.62
CA ILE A 7 9.62 57.05 -40.12
C ILE A 7 10.15 55.61 -40.27
N LEU A 8 11.36 55.46 -40.79
CA LEU A 8 11.99 54.15 -40.93
C LEU A 8 12.22 53.47 -39.57
N VAL A 9 12.71 54.18 -38.57
CA VAL A 9 12.94 53.72 -37.22
C VAL A 9 11.62 53.34 -36.56
N ALA A 10 10.58 54.20 -36.69
CA ALA A 10 9.26 53.90 -36.15
C ALA A 10 8.63 52.64 -36.79
N LEU A 11 8.82 52.48 -38.12
CA LEU A 11 8.35 51.28 -38.85
C LEU A 11 9.08 50.00 -38.38
N LEU A 12 10.40 50.09 -38.21
CA LEU A 12 11.19 48.98 -37.68
C LEU A 12 10.80 48.59 -36.24
N ILE A 13 10.54 49.56 -35.39
CA ILE A 13 10.04 49.35 -34.03
C ILE A 13 8.64 48.73 -34.08
N SER A 14 7.75 49.19 -34.95
CA SER A 14 6.40 48.63 -35.08
C SER A 14 6.43 47.20 -35.62
N ILE A 15 7.28 46.92 -36.63
CA ILE A 15 7.47 45.55 -37.16
C ILE A 15 8.08 44.66 -36.10
N GLY A 16 9.14 45.13 -35.41
CA GLY A 16 9.75 44.39 -34.32
C GLY A 16 8.83 44.14 -33.15
N GLY A 17 8.05 45.16 -32.74
CA GLY A 17 7.03 45.02 -31.69
C GLY A 17 5.88 44.09 -32.12
N GLY A 18 5.46 44.19 -33.35
CA GLY A 18 4.46 43.27 -33.92
C GLY A 18 4.96 41.83 -33.95
N TYR A 19 6.20 41.62 -34.36
CA TYR A 19 6.83 40.28 -34.31
C TYR A 19 6.87 39.72 -32.89
N VAL A 20 7.40 40.48 -31.93
CA VAL A 20 7.50 40.06 -30.53
C VAL A 20 6.12 39.78 -29.93
N PHE A 21 5.12 40.61 -30.23
CA PHE A 21 3.74 40.41 -29.78
C PHE A 21 3.13 39.13 -30.41
N THR A 22 3.31 38.93 -31.72
CA THR A 22 2.80 37.75 -32.42
C THR A 22 3.46 36.47 -31.89
N ASP A 23 4.78 36.49 -31.69
CA ASP A 23 5.53 35.39 -31.13
C ASP A 23 5.05 35.07 -29.70
N TRP A 24 4.89 36.12 -28.88
CA TRP A 24 4.32 35.96 -27.53
C TRP A 24 2.92 35.39 -27.52
N TYR A 25 2.06 35.83 -28.42
CA TYR A 25 0.67 35.38 -28.54
C TYR A 25 0.57 33.96 -29.10
N ALA A 26 1.40 33.61 -30.08
CA ALA A 26 1.42 32.32 -30.73
C ALA A 26 2.15 31.22 -29.92
N THR A 27 2.84 31.58 -28.81
CA THR A 27 3.48 30.59 -27.93
C THR A 27 2.47 29.59 -27.43
N ILE A 28 2.82 28.29 -27.39
CA ILE A 28 1.92 27.20 -27.03
C ILE A 28 1.22 27.49 -25.69
N PRO A 29 -0.12 27.47 -25.66
CA PRO A 29 -0.87 27.78 -24.45
C PRO A 29 -0.67 26.72 -23.37
N ALA A 30 -0.80 27.13 -22.10
CA ALA A 30 -0.66 26.21 -20.96
C ALA A 30 -1.70 25.07 -20.96
N SER A 31 -2.82 25.26 -21.67
CA SER A 31 -3.89 24.25 -21.81
C SER A 31 -3.62 23.23 -22.93
N ALA A 32 -2.62 23.45 -23.80
CA ALA A 32 -2.29 22.48 -24.85
C ALA A 32 -1.79 21.17 -24.24
N LYS A 33 -2.29 20.05 -24.75
CA LYS A 33 -1.88 18.71 -24.28
C LYS A 33 -0.69 18.22 -25.10
N ALA A 34 0.42 17.91 -24.43
CA ALA A 34 1.57 17.27 -25.04
C ALA A 34 1.28 15.79 -25.35
N LYS A 35 1.98 15.24 -26.34
CA LYS A 35 1.96 13.83 -26.72
C LYS A 35 3.35 13.24 -26.59
N TYR A 36 3.44 11.93 -26.35
CA TYR A 36 4.68 11.19 -26.38
C TYR A 36 5.22 11.08 -27.82
N VAL A 37 6.50 11.26 -28.00
CA VAL A 37 7.16 11.31 -29.32
C VAL A 37 8.23 10.24 -29.51
N GLY A 38 8.60 9.53 -28.43
CA GLY A 38 9.61 8.48 -28.40
C GLY A 38 11.06 8.98 -28.38
N ARG A 39 11.95 8.14 -27.88
CA ARG A 39 13.38 8.47 -27.72
C ARG A 39 14.10 8.85 -29.02
N ASP A 40 13.75 8.24 -30.14
CA ASP A 40 14.36 8.53 -31.45
C ASP A 40 14.21 9.98 -31.87
N THR A 41 13.15 10.64 -31.40
CA THR A 41 12.96 12.08 -31.61
C THR A 41 13.89 12.88 -30.70
N CYS A 42 14.07 12.46 -29.45
CA CYS A 42 14.91 13.14 -28.45
C CYS A 42 16.41 13.05 -28.82
N ILE A 43 16.88 11.88 -29.26
CA ILE A 43 18.29 11.60 -29.57
C ILE A 43 18.81 12.55 -30.67
N LYS A 44 17.99 12.99 -31.61
CA LYS A 44 18.40 13.91 -32.70
C LYS A 44 19.07 15.19 -32.18
N CYS A 45 18.74 15.63 -30.97
CA CYS A 45 19.30 16.83 -30.35
C CYS A 45 20.09 16.53 -29.05
N HIS A 46 19.81 15.40 -28.38
CA HIS A 46 20.34 15.05 -27.06
C HIS A 46 21.25 13.80 -27.09
N GLN A 47 22.15 13.73 -28.11
CA GLN A 47 23.03 12.57 -28.31
C GLN A 47 23.90 12.25 -27.08
N ALA A 48 24.45 13.24 -26.40
CA ALA A 48 25.30 13.00 -25.24
C ALA A 48 24.55 12.32 -24.07
N GLN A 49 23.29 12.65 -23.86
CA GLN A 49 22.43 12.00 -22.87
C GLN A 49 22.04 10.59 -23.34
N ALA A 50 21.77 10.42 -24.62
CA ALA A 50 21.46 9.14 -25.21
C ALA A 50 22.65 8.15 -25.08
N ASP A 51 23.89 8.62 -25.30
CA ASP A 51 25.10 7.80 -25.15
C ASP A 51 25.29 7.33 -23.69
N LEU A 52 24.96 8.14 -22.70
CA LEU A 52 24.98 7.76 -21.29
C LEU A 52 23.85 6.78 -20.94
N PHE A 53 22.67 6.99 -21.54
CA PHE A 53 21.48 6.19 -21.27
C PHE A 53 21.57 4.78 -21.85
N HIS A 54 22.19 4.67 -23.03
CA HIS A 54 22.32 3.38 -23.72
C HIS A 54 23.05 2.34 -22.87
N GLY A 55 22.37 1.20 -22.66
CA GLY A 55 22.87 0.11 -21.83
C GLY A 55 22.73 0.34 -20.32
N SER A 56 22.10 1.43 -19.87
CA SER A 56 21.79 1.66 -18.46
C SER A 56 20.70 0.71 -17.95
N HIS A 57 20.54 0.62 -16.62
CA HIS A 57 19.44 -0.20 -16.03
C HIS A 57 18.04 0.31 -16.41
N HIS A 58 17.87 1.61 -16.70
CA HIS A 58 16.62 2.16 -17.22
C HIS A 58 16.35 1.72 -18.66
N ASP A 59 17.37 1.76 -19.54
CA ASP A 59 17.29 1.30 -20.94
C ASP A 59 16.99 -0.21 -21.04
N LYS A 60 17.46 -0.98 -20.04
CA LYS A 60 17.27 -2.43 -19.95
C LYS A 60 16.22 -2.83 -18.93
N ALA A 61 15.33 -1.90 -18.56
CA ALA A 61 14.30 -2.18 -17.56
C ALA A 61 13.32 -3.28 -18.01
N MET A 62 13.08 -3.39 -19.32
CA MET A 62 12.33 -4.47 -19.98
C MET A 62 12.74 -4.55 -21.45
N ASP A 63 12.73 -5.76 -22.02
CA ASP A 63 13.06 -6.00 -23.41
C ASP A 63 12.35 -7.24 -23.97
N LEU A 64 12.33 -7.39 -25.31
CA LEU A 64 11.92 -8.62 -25.96
C LEU A 64 12.98 -9.72 -25.71
N ALA A 65 12.56 -10.97 -25.61
CA ALA A 65 13.45 -12.10 -25.45
C ALA A 65 14.15 -12.45 -26.77
N THR A 66 15.35 -11.91 -26.97
CA THR A 66 16.20 -12.11 -28.15
C THR A 66 17.58 -12.69 -27.76
N ASP A 67 18.39 -13.04 -28.74
CA ASP A 67 19.76 -13.53 -28.47
C ASP A 67 20.67 -12.45 -27.85
N GLU A 68 20.29 -11.17 -27.95
CA GLU A 68 21.04 -10.05 -27.39
C GLU A 68 20.59 -9.73 -25.94
N THR A 69 19.34 -10.03 -25.61
CA THR A 69 18.71 -9.59 -24.34
C THR A 69 18.59 -10.71 -23.32
N VAL A 70 18.54 -11.99 -23.74
CA VAL A 70 18.47 -13.14 -22.84
C VAL A 70 19.87 -13.50 -22.33
N LEU A 71 20.07 -13.40 -21.01
CA LEU A 71 21.35 -13.63 -20.35
C LEU A 71 21.51 -15.08 -19.85
N ALA A 72 20.41 -15.78 -19.66
CA ALA A 72 20.43 -17.15 -19.15
C ALA A 72 20.77 -18.19 -20.22
N ASN A 73 21.22 -19.33 -19.72
CA ASN A 73 21.47 -20.50 -20.58
C ASN A 73 20.15 -21.26 -20.80
N PHE A 74 19.73 -21.36 -22.08
CA PHE A 74 18.56 -22.12 -22.55
C PHE A 74 18.95 -23.39 -23.34
N ASP A 75 20.18 -23.89 -23.18
CA ASP A 75 20.67 -25.09 -23.87
C ASP A 75 20.28 -26.36 -23.09
N ASN A 76 18.96 -26.68 -23.06
CA ASN A 76 18.39 -27.82 -22.35
C ASN A 76 18.80 -27.90 -20.84
N GLN A 77 18.92 -26.76 -20.19
CA GLN A 77 19.19 -26.70 -18.75
C GLN A 77 17.95 -27.10 -17.96
N THR A 78 18.18 -27.72 -16.79
CA THR A 78 17.10 -28.04 -15.84
C THR A 78 17.35 -27.37 -14.50
N HIS A 79 16.27 -27.05 -13.81
CA HIS A 79 16.29 -26.58 -12.42
C HIS A 79 15.13 -27.22 -11.65
N SER A 80 15.43 -27.79 -10.50
CA SER A 80 14.43 -28.42 -9.64
C SER A 80 14.20 -27.61 -8.37
N ALA A 81 12.96 -27.23 -8.10
CA ALA A 81 12.54 -26.54 -6.88
C ALA A 81 11.17 -27.05 -6.42
N PHE A 82 11.00 -27.27 -5.14
CA PHE A 82 9.72 -27.67 -4.53
C PHE A 82 9.05 -28.89 -5.21
N GLY A 83 9.86 -29.85 -5.70
CA GLY A 83 9.36 -31.05 -6.37
C GLY A 83 8.94 -30.86 -7.82
N VAL A 84 9.12 -29.66 -8.38
CA VAL A 84 8.89 -29.38 -9.80
C VAL A 84 10.25 -29.30 -10.49
N GLU A 85 10.49 -30.12 -11.52
CA GLU A 85 11.64 -30.00 -12.41
C GLU A 85 11.23 -29.18 -13.64
N SER A 86 11.84 -28.04 -13.82
CA SER A 86 11.63 -27.14 -14.96
C SER A 86 12.79 -27.25 -15.93
N ARG A 87 12.49 -27.17 -17.24
CA ARG A 87 13.49 -27.28 -18.32
C ARG A 87 13.47 -26.04 -19.20
N PHE A 88 14.65 -25.49 -19.50
CA PHE A 88 14.86 -24.32 -20.33
C PHE A 88 15.50 -24.75 -21.64
N PHE A 89 14.88 -24.46 -22.79
CA PHE A 89 15.31 -24.93 -24.07
C PHE A 89 14.97 -23.97 -25.22
N ARG A 90 15.47 -24.27 -26.40
CA ARG A 90 15.17 -23.50 -27.61
C ARG A 90 14.28 -24.32 -28.55
N ASP A 91 13.27 -23.66 -29.12
CA ASP A 91 12.48 -24.14 -30.25
C ASP A 91 12.65 -23.15 -31.41
N GLY A 92 13.61 -23.44 -32.27
CA GLY A 92 14.10 -22.52 -33.30
C GLY A 92 14.63 -21.23 -32.66
N GLN A 93 14.02 -20.11 -32.97
CA GLN A 93 14.39 -18.79 -32.42
C GLN A 93 13.72 -18.51 -31.07
N LYS A 94 12.79 -19.36 -30.63
CA LYS A 94 12.00 -19.12 -29.43
C LYS A 94 12.73 -19.63 -28.19
N TYR A 95 12.69 -18.86 -27.12
CA TYR A 95 13.07 -19.27 -25.77
C TYR A 95 11.89 -19.94 -25.10
N MET A 96 12.05 -21.16 -24.62
CA MET A 96 11.00 -21.99 -24.08
C MET A 96 11.32 -22.42 -22.65
N VAL A 97 10.28 -22.48 -21.81
CA VAL A 97 10.36 -23.06 -20.49
C VAL A 97 9.26 -24.12 -20.34
N ASN A 98 9.65 -25.36 -19.97
CA ASN A 98 8.72 -26.38 -19.53
C ASN A 98 8.61 -26.30 -18.00
N THR A 99 7.45 -25.96 -17.47
CA THR A 99 7.23 -25.80 -16.03
C THR A 99 5.76 -26.00 -15.67
N GLU A 100 5.46 -26.04 -14.36
CA GLU A 100 4.09 -26.23 -13.88
C GLU A 100 3.18 -25.06 -14.25
N GLY A 101 2.03 -25.38 -14.83
CA GLY A 101 0.98 -24.42 -15.22
C GLY A 101 -0.12 -24.24 -14.18
N PRO A 102 -1.17 -23.48 -14.52
CA PRO A 102 -2.30 -23.21 -13.63
C PRO A 102 -3.16 -24.44 -13.29
N ASP A 103 -3.00 -25.52 -14.01
CA ASP A 103 -3.66 -26.82 -13.79
C ASP A 103 -2.80 -27.82 -13.00
N GLY A 104 -1.63 -27.41 -12.52
CA GLY A 104 -0.69 -28.24 -11.78
C GLY A 104 0.10 -29.24 -12.65
N LYS A 105 0.08 -29.10 -13.98
CA LYS A 105 0.81 -29.97 -14.92
C LYS A 105 1.90 -29.18 -15.61
N LEU A 106 2.91 -29.92 -16.08
CA LEU A 106 4.01 -29.34 -16.88
C LEU A 106 3.52 -29.00 -18.28
N HIS A 107 3.80 -27.77 -18.72
CA HIS A 107 3.53 -27.28 -20.07
C HIS A 107 4.73 -26.53 -20.61
N ASP A 108 4.84 -26.46 -21.93
CA ASP A 108 5.82 -25.64 -22.64
C ASP A 108 5.27 -24.23 -22.83
N TYR A 109 6.02 -23.24 -22.33
CA TYR A 109 5.68 -21.82 -22.47
C TYR A 109 6.77 -21.08 -23.23
N GLN A 110 6.37 -20.19 -24.13
CA GLN A 110 7.30 -19.27 -24.77
C GLN A 110 7.59 -18.07 -23.88
N VAL A 111 8.86 -17.82 -23.59
CA VAL A 111 9.33 -16.57 -23.00
C VAL A 111 9.29 -15.50 -24.08
N LYS A 112 8.53 -14.42 -23.86
CA LYS A 112 8.39 -13.32 -24.83
C LYS A 112 9.17 -12.08 -24.42
N TYR A 113 9.30 -11.84 -23.12
CA TYR A 113 9.93 -10.66 -22.57
C TYR A 113 10.89 -11.05 -21.45
N VAL A 114 11.88 -10.19 -21.25
CA VAL A 114 12.83 -10.24 -20.14
C VAL A 114 12.87 -8.90 -19.43
N PHE A 115 13.21 -8.88 -18.15
CA PHE A 115 13.52 -7.65 -17.44
C PHE A 115 14.57 -7.85 -16.36
N GLY A 116 15.35 -6.79 -16.09
CA GLY A 116 16.52 -6.86 -15.24
C GLY A 116 17.74 -7.45 -15.97
N VAL A 117 18.92 -7.03 -15.53
CA VAL A 117 20.19 -7.46 -16.11
C VAL A 117 21.24 -7.78 -15.06
N GLU A 118 21.15 -7.16 -13.88
CA GLU A 118 22.08 -7.34 -12.76
C GLU A 118 21.38 -6.98 -11.45
N PRO A 119 21.47 -7.83 -10.42
CA PRO A 119 22.15 -9.14 -10.36
C PRO A 119 21.29 -10.31 -10.87
N LEU A 120 20.02 -10.06 -11.25
CA LEU A 120 19.13 -11.09 -11.74
C LEU A 120 18.39 -10.66 -12.99
N GLN A 121 18.00 -11.67 -13.80
CA GLN A 121 17.08 -11.49 -14.91
C GLN A 121 15.85 -12.37 -14.72
N GLN A 122 14.67 -11.79 -14.96
CA GLN A 122 13.38 -12.48 -14.90
C GLN A 122 12.77 -12.62 -16.30
N TYR A 123 11.89 -13.60 -16.45
CA TYR A 123 11.33 -14.03 -17.73
C TYR A 123 9.82 -13.97 -17.68
N MET A 124 9.20 -13.58 -18.79
CA MET A 124 7.76 -13.37 -18.85
C MET A 124 7.11 -14.17 -19.97
N VAL A 125 5.94 -14.73 -19.64
CA VAL A 125 5.09 -15.53 -20.52
C VAL A 125 3.78 -14.82 -20.74
N GLU A 126 3.32 -14.70 -21.97
CA GLU A 126 2.04 -14.09 -22.31
C GLU A 126 0.92 -15.15 -22.33
N PHE A 127 -0.20 -14.81 -21.66
CA PHE A 127 -1.42 -15.60 -21.60
C PHE A 127 -2.59 -14.81 -22.21
N ASP A 128 -3.64 -15.53 -22.58
CA ASP A 128 -4.93 -14.96 -22.96
C ASP A 128 -4.91 -14.04 -24.22
N ARG A 129 -3.85 -14.10 -25.02
CA ARG A 129 -3.78 -13.38 -26.30
C ARG A 129 -4.74 -14.06 -27.30
N THR A 130 -5.58 -13.26 -27.94
CA THR A 130 -6.49 -13.69 -28.99
C THR A 130 -5.97 -13.28 -30.38
N ASP A 131 -6.39 -13.96 -31.45
CA ASP A 131 -5.92 -13.73 -32.82
C ASP A 131 -6.30 -12.34 -33.36
N ASP A 132 -7.35 -11.73 -32.82
CA ASP A 132 -7.84 -10.40 -33.20
C ASP A 132 -7.14 -9.26 -32.44
N MET A 133 -6.28 -9.56 -31.47
CA MET A 133 -5.58 -8.58 -30.67
C MET A 133 -4.44 -7.91 -31.47
N PRO A 134 -4.38 -6.57 -31.54
CA PRO A 134 -3.31 -5.84 -32.21
C PRO A 134 -1.91 -6.23 -31.67
N GLU A 135 -0.90 -6.21 -32.54
CA GLU A 135 0.48 -6.56 -32.15
C GLU A 135 1.08 -5.62 -31.11
N ASN A 136 0.66 -4.35 -31.09
CA ASN A 136 1.12 -3.34 -30.13
C ASN A 136 0.40 -3.41 -28.79
N GLU A 137 -0.54 -4.32 -28.59
CA GLU A 137 -1.19 -4.58 -27.32
C GLU A 137 -0.59 -5.81 -26.65
N ILE A 138 -0.43 -5.77 -25.33
CA ILE A 138 0.02 -6.90 -24.51
C ILE A 138 -1.18 -7.45 -23.78
N ALA A 139 -1.42 -8.74 -23.91
CA ALA A 139 -2.37 -9.48 -23.14
C ALA A 139 -1.86 -9.70 -21.69
N ARG A 140 -2.43 -10.59 -20.92
CA ARG A 140 -1.93 -10.88 -19.57
C ARG A 140 -0.52 -11.45 -19.62
N LEU A 141 0.44 -10.73 -19.06
CA LEU A 141 1.85 -11.12 -19.02
C LEU A 141 2.22 -11.58 -17.62
N GLN A 142 2.68 -12.82 -17.46
CA GLN A 142 3.04 -13.44 -16.19
C GLN A 142 4.54 -13.54 -16.03
N VAL A 143 5.01 -13.14 -14.85
CA VAL A 143 6.42 -13.24 -14.46
C VAL A 143 6.68 -14.61 -13.85
N LEU A 144 7.63 -15.35 -14.41
CA LEU A 144 8.07 -16.63 -13.86
C LEU A 144 8.74 -16.45 -12.50
N SER A 145 8.50 -17.37 -11.57
CA SER A 145 9.30 -17.48 -10.35
C SER A 145 10.70 -18.02 -10.59
N LEU A 146 10.98 -18.52 -11.78
CA LEU A 146 12.29 -19.02 -12.19
C LEU A 146 13.12 -17.86 -12.75
N CYS A 147 14.21 -17.53 -12.06
CA CYS A 147 15.06 -16.39 -12.33
C CYS A 147 16.49 -16.83 -12.65
N TRP A 148 17.21 -16.00 -13.37
CA TRP A 148 18.64 -16.20 -13.66
C TRP A 148 19.50 -15.27 -12.79
N ASP A 149 20.36 -15.85 -11.96
CA ASP A 149 21.43 -15.15 -11.25
C ASP A 149 22.53 -14.81 -12.25
N THR A 150 22.67 -13.53 -12.58
CA THR A 150 23.58 -13.09 -13.64
C THR A 150 25.03 -13.06 -13.17
N GLU A 151 25.32 -13.05 -11.87
CA GLU A 151 26.65 -13.11 -11.30
C GLU A 151 27.14 -14.56 -11.21
N ASN A 152 26.34 -15.44 -10.60
CA ASN A 152 26.72 -16.84 -10.38
C ASN A 152 26.37 -17.76 -11.57
N LYS A 153 25.76 -17.23 -12.63
CA LYS A 153 25.40 -17.95 -13.86
C LYS A 153 24.59 -19.23 -13.63
N LYS A 154 23.51 -19.12 -12.82
CA LYS A 154 22.67 -20.26 -12.45
C LYS A 154 21.18 -19.86 -12.38
N TRP A 155 20.32 -20.83 -12.63
CA TRP A 155 18.90 -20.73 -12.35
C TRP A 155 18.61 -20.84 -10.86
N PHE A 156 17.63 -20.08 -10.39
CA PHE A 156 17.08 -20.20 -9.03
C PHE A 156 15.58 -19.95 -9.04
N HIS A 157 14.91 -20.41 -7.99
CA HIS A 157 13.49 -20.15 -7.81
C HIS A 157 13.31 -19.00 -6.82
N LEU A 158 12.62 -17.96 -7.25
CA LEU A 158 12.28 -16.80 -6.41
C LEU A 158 10.94 -17.05 -5.71
N GLN A 159 10.95 -17.04 -4.39
CA GLN A 159 9.80 -17.25 -3.52
C GLN A 159 9.90 -16.33 -2.32
N PRO A 160 8.78 -15.83 -1.73
CA PRO A 160 8.83 -15.07 -0.49
C PRO A 160 9.59 -15.83 0.59
N PRO A 161 10.48 -15.19 1.35
CA PRO A 161 11.41 -15.87 2.27
C PRO A 161 10.72 -16.59 3.46
N ASP A 162 9.49 -16.19 3.80
CA ASP A 162 8.63 -16.79 4.80
C ASP A 162 7.84 -18.01 4.27
N VAL A 163 7.71 -18.17 2.95
CA VAL A 163 7.05 -19.31 2.31
C VAL A 163 8.07 -20.41 2.05
N LYS A 164 7.99 -21.52 2.79
CA LYS A 164 8.96 -22.63 2.70
C LYS A 164 8.43 -23.85 1.96
N GLU A 165 7.14 -23.87 1.67
CA GLU A 165 6.46 -24.94 0.98
C GLU A 165 6.20 -24.57 -0.48
N LYS A 166 5.83 -25.55 -1.28
CA LYS A 166 5.39 -25.33 -2.65
C LYS A 166 4.17 -24.40 -2.68
N ILE A 167 4.22 -23.38 -3.51
CA ILE A 167 3.06 -22.54 -3.81
C ILE A 167 2.17 -23.26 -4.81
N GLU A 168 0.96 -23.61 -4.40
CA GLU A 168 0.02 -24.34 -5.25
C GLU A 168 -0.54 -23.45 -6.39
N PRO A 169 -0.93 -24.03 -7.55
CA PRO A 169 -1.40 -23.28 -8.72
C PRO A 169 -2.62 -22.37 -8.47
N THR A 170 -3.41 -22.65 -7.44
CA THR A 170 -4.58 -21.85 -7.04
C THR A 170 -4.21 -20.70 -6.10
N ASP A 171 -2.98 -20.65 -5.64
CA ASP A 171 -2.51 -19.59 -4.77
C ASP A 171 -2.24 -18.30 -5.55
N PRO A 172 -2.66 -17.12 -5.08
CA PRO A 172 -2.34 -15.85 -5.71
C PRO A 172 -0.85 -15.59 -5.91
N LEU A 173 0.02 -16.18 -5.08
CA LEU A 173 1.49 -16.07 -5.16
C LEU A 173 2.12 -16.99 -6.21
N HIS A 174 1.37 -18.00 -6.74
CA HIS A 174 1.87 -18.83 -7.83
C HIS A 174 2.23 -17.96 -9.05
N TRP A 175 3.24 -18.36 -9.84
CA TRP A 175 3.69 -17.54 -10.96
C TRP A 175 2.59 -17.26 -12.02
N THR A 176 1.57 -18.11 -12.12
CA THR A 176 0.38 -17.86 -12.95
C THR A 176 -0.71 -17.07 -12.23
N GLY A 177 -0.50 -16.76 -10.94
CA GLY A 177 -1.40 -15.99 -10.10
C GLY A 177 -1.33 -14.49 -10.38
N ARG A 178 -2.29 -13.73 -9.81
CA ARG A 178 -2.44 -12.31 -10.09
C ARG A 178 -1.31 -11.45 -9.54
N THR A 179 -0.66 -11.86 -8.44
CA THR A 179 0.45 -11.12 -7.85
C THR A 179 1.67 -11.06 -8.76
N GLN A 180 1.81 -12.06 -9.64
CA GLN A 180 2.89 -12.16 -10.64
C GLN A 180 2.47 -11.63 -12.03
N CYS A 181 1.35 -10.91 -12.11
CA CYS A 181 0.90 -10.26 -13.34
C CYS A 181 1.68 -8.96 -13.56
N TRP A 182 2.49 -8.92 -14.63
CA TRP A 182 3.31 -7.76 -15.01
C TRP A 182 2.44 -6.51 -15.24
N ASN A 183 1.32 -6.63 -15.95
CA ASN A 183 0.43 -5.52 -16.32
C ASN A 183 0.00 -4.65 -15.14
N THR A 184 -0.10 -5.23 -13.93
CA THR A 184 -0.56 -4.55 -12.70
C THR A 184 0.52 -4.30 -11.67
N SER A 185 1.57 -5.14 -11.66
CA SER A 185 2.53 -5.13 -10.56
C SER A 185 3.88 -4.54 -10.94
N CYS A 186 4.30 -4.67 -12.20
CA CYS A 186 5.65 -4.33 -12.66
C CYS A 186 5.66 -3.20 -13.72
N ALA A 187 4.66 -3.21 -14.60
CA ALA A 187 4.65 -2.42 -15.84
C ALA A 187 4.80 -0.90 -15.64
N ASP A 188 4.18 -0.34 -14.59
CA ASP A 188 4.23 1.10 -14.33
C ASP A 188 5.64 1.61 -14.01
N CYS A 189 6.52 0.72 -13.49
CA CYS A 189 7.92 1.03 -13.20
C CYS A 189 8.88 0.60 -14.32
N HIS A 190 8.47 -0.33 -15.19
CA HIS A 190 9.32 -0.96 -16.21
C HIS A 190 8.96 -0.59 -17.65
N SER A 191 8.09 0.42 -17.85
CA SER A 191 7.74 0.94 -19.17
C SER A 191 7.43 2.44 -19.13
N THR A 192 7.35 3.08 -20.31
CA THR A 192 7.04 4.50 -20.45
C THR A 192 5.61 4.68 -20.91
N ASN A 193 4.83 5.53 -20.20
CA ASN A 193 3.43 5.86 -20.53
C ASN A 193 2.53 4.62 -20.60
N LEU A 194 2.56 3.83 -19.56
CA LEU A 194 1.71 2.65 -19.44
C LEU A 194 0.22 3.00 -19.45
N GLN A 195 -0.56 2.25 -20.23
CA GLN A 195 -2.02 2.20 -20.19
C GLN A 195 -2.43 0.75 -19.99
N LYS A 196 -2.99 0.41 -18.83
CA LYS A 196 -3.36 -0.99 -18.53
C LYS A 196 -4.47 -1.50 -19.43
N ASN A 197 -5.48 -0.66 -19.71
CA ASN A 197 -6.64 -0.95 -20.55
C ASN A 197 -7.28 -2.30 -20.20
N PHE A 198 -7.52 -2.54 -18.91
CA PHE A 198 -8.17 -3.77 -18.46
C PHE A 198 -9.67 -3.75 -18.77
N ASP A 199 -10.12 -4.71 -19.56
CA ASP A 199 -11.55 -4.96 -19.82
C ASP A 199 -12.12 -5.84 -18.72
N LEU A 200 -12.88 -5.23 -17.81
CA LEU A 200 -13.51 -5.96 -16.69
C LEU A 200 -14.59 -6.95 -17.15
N GLU A 201 -15.27 -6.72 -18.28
CA GLU A 201 -16.30 -7.62 -18.77
C GLU A 201 -15.70 -8.93 -19.31
N LYS A 202 -14.62 -8.82 -20.07
CA LYS A 202 -13.90 -9.95 -20.67
C LYS A 202 -12.80 -10.52 -19.77
N LEU A 203 -12.38 -9.81 -18.72
CA LEU A 203 -11.23 -10.11 -17.87
C LEU A 203 -9.91 -10.16 -18.67
N GLN A 204 -9.77 -9.29 -19.66
CA GLN A 204 -8.64 -9.24 -20.58
C GLN A 204 -7.87 -7.93 -20.45
N TYR A 205 -6.58 -8.00 -20.70
CA TYR A 205 -5.71 -6.83 -20.81
C TYR A 205 -5.52 -6.46 -22.29
N HIS A 206 -5.52 -5.17 -22.56
CA HIS A 206 -5.16 -4.53 -23.82
C HIS A 206 -4.05 -3.51 -23.53
N THR A 207 -3.05 -3.93 -22.78
CA THR A 207 -2.01 -3.03 -22.25
C THR A 207 -1.16 -2.44 -23.37
N THR A 208 -0.98 -1.13 -23.35
CA THR A 208 -0.10 -0.41 -24.26
C THR A 208 0.89 0.47 -23.50
N TYR A 209 1.97 0.81 -24.14
CA TYR A 209 2.99 1.76 -23.67
C TYR A 209 3.55 2.56 -24.85
N SER A 210 4.21 3.67 -24.57
CA SER A 210 4.91 4.44 -25.60
C SER A 210 6.28 3.84 -25.93
N GLU A 211 7.00 3.32 -24.90
CA GLU A 211 8.28 2.62 -25.02
C GLU A 211 8.33 1.48 -24.01
N ILE A 212 9.00 0.39 -24.41
CA ILE A 212 9.03 -0.88 -23.65
C ILE A 212 9.74 -0.74 -22.30
N ASP A 213 10.64 0.21 -22.16
CA ASP A 213 11.52 0.44 -21.02
C ASP A 213 11.27 1.82 -20.38
N VAL A 214 12.09 2.19 -19.41
CA VAL A 214 12.04 3.50 -18.74
C VAL A 214 12.84 4.51 -19.55
N SER A 215 12.21 5.08 -20.57
CA SER A 215 12.85 5.99 -21.51
C SER A 215 12.79 7.47 -21.07
N CYS A 216 13.28 8.38 -21.93
CA CYS A 216 13.38 9.82 -21.69
C CYS A 216 12.09 10.43 -21.15
N GLU A 217 10.97 10.13 -21.78
CA GLU A 217 9.66 10.70 -21.46
C GLU A 217 9.04 10.13 -20.17
N ALA A 218 9.59 9.04 -19.62
CA ALA A 218 9.16 8.55 -18.29
C ALA A 218 9.48 9.55 -17.17
N CYS A 219 10.61 10.27 -17.31
CA CYS A 219 11.06 11.28 -16.34
C CYS A 219 10.73 12.70 -16.80
N HIS A 220 10.91 13.02 -18.09
CA HIS A 220 10.77 14.37 -18.61
C HIS A 220 9.33 14.73 -19.03
N GLY A 221 8.45 13.73 -19.13
CA GLY A 221 7.08 13.91 -19.63
C GLY A 221 7.01 13.98 -21.14
N PRO A 222 5.79 14.08 -21.73
CA PRO A 222 5.54 14.01 -23.16
C PRO A 222 6.17 15.17 -23.94
N GLY A 223 6.99 14.86 -24.95
CA GLY A 223 7.93 15.77 -25.59
C GLY A 223 7.38 16.60 -26.75
N SER A 224 6.15 16.36 -27.26
CA SER A 224 5.71 16.98 -28.52
C SER A 224 5.75 18.51 -28.50
N GLN A 225 5.35 19.14 -27.42
CA GLN A 225 5.38 20.59 -27.30
C GLN A 225 6.81 21.15 -27.16
N HIS A 226 7.69 20.37 -26.53
CA HIS A 226 9.12 20.72 -26.46
C HIS A 226 9.75 20.71 -27.85
N VAL A 227 9.51 19.66 -28.65
CA VAL A 227 10.01 19.57 -30.03
C VAL A 227 9.51 20.73 -30.88
N GLU A 228 8.18 21.01 -30.83
CA GLU A 228 7.59 22.13 -31.57
C GLU A 228 8.21 23.49 -31.17
N LEU A 229 8.44 23.72 -29.87
CA LEU A 229 9.11 24.92 -29.37
C LEU A 229 10.57 24.97 -29.83
N ALA A 230 11.31 23.86 -29.72
CA ALA A 230 12.73 23.78 -30.08
C ALA A 230 12.97 24.00 -31.57
N GLU A 231 12.05 23.58 -32.44
CA GLU A 231 12.09 23.80 -33.89
C GLU A 231 11.57 25.19 -34.29
N SER A 232 10.91 25.93 -33.39
CA SER A 232 10.35 27.24 -33.63
C SER A 232 11.42 28.34 -33.47
N TRP A 233 11.12 29.53 -34.01
CA TRP A 233 11.92 30.75 -33.81
C TRP A 233 11.40 31.57 -32.64
N SER A 234 10.68 30.96 -31.71
CA SER A 234 10.10 31.65 -30.55
C SER A 234 11.15 32.12 -29.56
N MET A 235 11.01 33.38 -29.11
CA MET A 235 11.79 33.94 -27.99
C MET A 235 11.17 33.59 -26.62
N PHE A 236 10.01 32.95 -26.59
CA PHE A 236 9.22 32.67 -25.37
C PHE A 236 9.08 31.18 -25.04
N TRP A 237 10.10 30.41 -25.33
CA TRP A 237 10.14 28.97 -25.14
C TRP A 237 9.68 28.51 -23.75
N ASP A 238 10.13 29.18 -22.70
CA ASP A 238 9.91 28.76 -21.31
C ASP A 238 8.85 29.61 -20.61
N ARG A 239 8.02 30.32 -21.37
CA ARG A 239 7.10 31.32 -20.79
C ARG A 239 6.23 30.78 -19.65
N LYS A 240 5.77 29.53 -19.71
CA LYS A 240 4.88 28.93 -18.69
C LYS A 240 5.19 27.49 -18.30
N LYS A 241 5.95 26.77 -19.10
CA LYS A 241 6.06 25.30 -18.98
C LYS A 241 7.50 24.76 -18.91
N GLY A 242 8.51 25.60 -18.68
CA GLY A 242 9.87 25.12 -18.58
C GLY A 242 10.33 24.34 -19.82
N TYR A 243 10.24 24.95 -21.00
CA TYR A 243 10.43 24.28 -22.29
C TYR A 243 9.41 23.17 -22.56
N ALA A 244 8.25 23.25 -21.94
CA ALA A 244 7.14 22.29 -22.01
C ALA A 244 7.45 20.87 -21.48
N LEU A 245 8.56 20.66 -20.81
CA LEU A 245 8.94 19.44 -20.11
C LEU A 245 8.91 19.64 -18.59
N ALA A 246 9.05 18.56 -17.85
CA ALA A 246 9.15 18.58 -16.39
C ALA A 246 10.36 19.42 -15.93
N LYS A 247 10.15 20.33 -14.99
CA LYS A 247 11.21 21.10 -14.34
C LYS A 247 11.85 20.28 -13.21
N LEU A 248 12.84 19.47 -13.56
CA LEU A 248 13.54 18.58 -12.60
C LEU A 248 14.77 19.23 -11.95
N LYS A 249 15.12 20.46 -12.36
CA LYS A 249 16.20 21.28 -11.81
C LYS A 249 15.61 22.58 -11.25
N GLY A 250 16.29 23.22 -10.32
CA GLY A 250 15.86 24.47 -9.69
C GLY A 250 16.04 24.40 -8.17
N GLU A 251 15.51 25.35 -7.43
CA GLU A 251 15.60 25.38 -5.97
C GLU A 251 14.66 24.33 -5.32
N ASP A 252 13.48 24.14 -5.89
CA ASP A 252 12.55 23.10 -5.44
C ASP A 252 13.05 21.70 -5.89
N THR A 253 13.33 20.85 -4.91
CA THR A 253 13.81 19.48 -5.11
C THR A 253 12.66 18.47 -5.26
N THR A 254 11.44 18.85 -4.85
CA THR A 254 10.27 17.97 -4.74
C THR A 254 9.93 17.33 -6.08
N ALA A 255 9.84 18.14 -7.15
CA ALA A 255 9.48 17.63 -8.47
C ALA A 255 10.40 16.51 -8.98
N GLN A 256 11.72 16.62 -8.72
CA GLN A 256 12.65 15.58 -9.11
C GLN A 256 12.54 14.34 -8.24
N ILE A 257 12.49 14.51 -6.92
CA ILE A 257 12.42 13.41 -5.97
C ILE A 257 11.12 12.63 -6.18
N GLU A 258 9.99 13.30 -6.38
CA GLU A 258 8.69 12.67 -6.63
C GLU A 258 8.62 11.98 -8.00
N THR A 259 9.33 12.50 -9.01
CA THR A 259 9.50 11.80 -10.30
C THR A 259 10.23 10.48 -10.12
N CYS A 260 11.29 10.43 -9.33
CA CYS A 260 11.99 9.18 -9.00
C CYS A 260 11.13 8.26 -8.13
N ALA A 261 10.38 8.82 -7.19
CA ALA A 261 9.50 8.09 -6.28
C ALA A 261 8.43 7.27 -7.01
N LYS A 262 7.99 7.69 -8.21
CA LYS A 262 7.09 6.90 -9.06
C LYS A 262 7.50 5.42 -9.11
N CYS A 263 8.78 5.12 -9.30
CA CYS A 263 9.29 3.75 -9.42
C CYS A 263 10.07 3.30 -8.17
N HIS A 264 10.72 4.22 -7.46
CA HIS A 264 11.59 3.93 -6.33
C HIS A 264 10.90 4.03 -4.96
N SER A 265 9.57 3.80 -4.90
CA SER A 265 8.79 3.75 -3.66
C SER A 265 7.88 2.52 -3.60
N ARG A 266 7.61 2.03 -2.37
CA ARG A 266 6.47 1.14 -2.13
C ARG A 266 5.23 2.00 -2.00
N ARG A 267 4.25 1.78 -2.88
CA ARG A 267 3.11 2.68 -3.06
C ARG A 267 1.85 1.97 -3.54
N GLY A 268 0.72 2.57 -3.28
CA GLY A 268 -0.56 2.21 -3.91
C GLY A 268 -0.90 3.18 -5.05
N GLY A 269 -1.29 2.69 -6.22
CA GLY A 269 -1.79 3.54 -7.31
C GLY A 269 -3.22 4.00 -7.04
N ILE A 270 -3.48 5.31 -7.19
CA ILE A 270 -4.82 5.91 -7.07
C ILE A 270 -5.30 6.55 -8.37
N GLN A 271 -4.40 6.75 -9.33
CA GLN A 271 -4.69 7.30 -10.64
C GLN A 271 -3.61 6.86 -11.63
N GLU A 272 -4.00 6.57 -12.87
CA GLU A 272 -3.06 6.31 -13.98
C GLU A 272 -2.59 7.61 -14.64
N GLY A 273 -1.51 7.52 -15.44
CA GLY A 273 -1.05 8.61 -16.30
C GLY A 273 -0.17 9.64 -15.60
N PHE A 274 0.61 9.24 -14.57
CA PHE A 274 1.62 10.11 -13.97
C PHE A 274 2.67 10.52 -15.02
N CYS A 275 2.91 11.83 -15.09
CA CYS A 275 4.00 12.41 -15.88
C CYS A 275 5.03 13.04 -14.94
N GLY A 276 6.32 12.93 -15.27
CA GLY A 276 7.38 13.55 -14.49
C GLY A 276 7.11 15.02 -14.16
N GLY A 277 7.45 15.42 -12.93
CA GLY A 277 7.21 16.76 -12.40
C GLY A 277 5.81 17.05 -11.86
N GLN A 278 4.88 16.11 -11.97
CA GLN A 278 3.58 16.19 -11.28
C GLN A 278 3.71 15.78 -9.81
N SER A 279 2.73 16.15 -8.98
CA SER A 279 2.72 15.70 -7.59
C SER A 279 2.51 14.19 -7.50
N PHE A 280 3.39 13.50 -6.78
CA PHE A 280 3.28 12.09 -6.47
C PHE A 280 1.94 11.76 -5.79
N HIS A 281 1.48 12.62 -4.90
CA HIS A 281 0.26 12.46 -4.11
C HIS A 281 -1.05 12.64 -4.90
N ASP A 282 -0.99 13.04 -6.16
CA ASP A 282 -2.14 13.00 -7.06
C ASP A 282 -2.33 11.65 -7.75
N PHE A 283 -1.30 10.78 -7.71
CA PHE A 283 -1.31 9.49 -8.42
C PHE A 283 -1.07 8.29 -7.50
N TYR A 284 -0.44 8.51 -6.35
CA TYR A 284 -0.02 7.42 -5.46
C TYR A 284 -0.23 7.75 -3.99
N THR A 285 -0.46 6.69 -3.21
CA THR A 285 -0.31 6.70 -1.75
C THR A 285 1.05 6.14 -1.38
N ASN A 286 1.78 6.80 -0.49
CA ASN A 286 3.07 6.30 0.00
C ASN A 286 2.88 5.32 1.15
N GLU A 287 3.69 4.24 1.20
CA GLU A 287 3.79 3.38 2.37
C GLU A 287 4.44 4.15 3.52
N LEU A 288 3.81 4.10 4.70
CA LEU A 288 4.38 4.65 5.94
C LEU A 288 5.30 3.61 6.61
N LEU A 289 5.96 3.98 7.73
CA LEU A 289 6.89 3.09 8.43
C LEU A 289 6.15 2.04 9.26
N THR A 290 5.40 1.16 8.59
CA THR A 290 4.63 0.11 9.25
C THR A 290 5.55 -1.00 9.81
N GLU A 291 5.13 -1.70 10.84
CA GLU A 291 5.91 -2.77 11.47
C GLU A 291 6.16 -3.98 10.55
N GLN A 292 5.37 -4.13 9.49
CA GLN A 292 5.54 -5.15 8.48
C GLN A 292 6.73 -4.86 7.58
N THR A 293 6.96 -3.59 7.27
CA THR A 293 7.89 -3.15 6.23
C THR A 293 9.14 -2.45 6.76
N TYR A 294 9.09 -1.94 7.99
CA TYR A 294 10.21 -1.27 8.64
C TYR A 294 10.42 -1.73 10.08
N HIS A 295 11.66 -1.68 10.55
CA HIS A 295 11.97 -1.82 11.97
C HIS A 295 11.52 -0.57 12.75
N ASP A 296 11.44 -0.67 14.07
CA ASP A 296 10.97 0.43 14.93
C ASP A 296 11.78 1.71 14.77
N ASP A 297 13.05 1.62 14.39
CA ASP A 297 13.93 2.75 14.11
C ASP A 297 13.88 3.23 12.65
N GLY A 298 13.00 2.68 11.83
CA GLY A 298 12.79 3.05 10.43
C GLY A 298 13.79 2.45 9.45
N GLN A 299 14.66 1.51 9.87
CA GLN A 299 15.45 0.71 8.93
C GLN A 299 14.55 -0.21 8.12
N ILE A 300 14.93 -0.44 6.86
CA ILE A 300 14.18 -1.29 5.95
C ILE A 300 14.16 -2.74 6.48
N LYS A 301 12.97 -3.35 6.51
CA LYS A 301 12.75 -4.72 6.94
C LYS A 301 12.28 -5.61 5.79
N ASP A 302 11.43 -5.07 4.92
CA ASP A 302 10.91 -5.73 3.72
C ASP A 302 11.23 -4.89 2.48
N GLU A 303 10.94 -5.38 1.29
CA GLU A 303 11.23 -4.69 0.04
C GLU A 303 10.33 -3.45 -0.12
N VAL A 304 10.88 -2.27 0.23
CA VAL A 304 10.18 -0.98 0.20
C VAL A 304 10.83 0.04 -0.72
N TYR A 305 11.88 -0.35 -1.43
CA TYR A 305 12.71 0.54 -2.23
C TYR A 305 13.35 1.64 -1.38
N VAL A 306 13.69 2.78 -1.98
CA VAL A 306 14.56 3.77 -1.31
C VAL A 306 13.84 5.04 -0.86
N TYR A 307 12.67 5.36 -1.42
CA TYR A 307 11.99 6.64 -1.17
C TYR A 307 11.63 6.84 0.30
N GLY A 308 10.96 5.85 0.93
CA GLY A 308 10.54 5.96 2.33
C GLY A 308 11.71 6.06 3.32
N SER A 309 12.86 5.42 3.05
CA SER A 309 14.07 5.57 3.85
C SER A 309 14.75 6.92 3.60
N PHE A 310 14.80 7.39 2.35
CA PHE A 310 15.37 8.70 2.00
C PHE A 310 14.62 9.86 2.67
N LEU A 311 13.27 9.80 2.73
CA LEU A 311 12.44 10.79 3.41
C LEU A 311 12.75 10.95 4.91
N GLN A 312 13.35 9.93 5.55
CA GLN A 312 13.81 9.99 6.94
C GLN A 312 15.15 10.69 7.09
N SER A 313 15.93 10.83 6.01
CA SER A 313 17.30 11.31 6.05
C SER A 313 17.38 12.82 6.28
N LYS A 314 18.42 13.25 7.00
CA LYS A 314 18.73 14.67 7.10
C LYS A 314 19.08 15.29 5.75
N MET A 315 19.66 14.51 4.83
CA MET A 315 20.01 14.98 3.49
C MET A 315 18.77 15.41 2.71
N TYR A 316 17.66 14.65 2.79
CA TYR A 316 16.39 15.04 2.21
C TYR A 316 15.92 16.40 2.77
N HIS A 317 15.97 16.58 4.09
CA HIS A 317 15.54 17.83 4.74
C HIS A 317 16.46 19.03 4.42
N GLU A 318 17.71 18.78 4.07
CA GLU A 318 18.67 19.82 3.60
C GLU A 318 18.59 20.05 2.08
N GLY A 319 17.61 19.47 1.41
CA GLY A 319 17.35 19.68 -0.02
C GLY A 319 18.29 18.93 -0.96
N ILE A 320 18.92 17.85 -0.52
CA ILE A 320 19.72 16.96 -1.39
C ILE A 320 18.76 16.13 -2.26
N ARG A 321 19.17 15.90 -3.49
CA ARG A 321 18.44 15.17 -4.53
C ARG A 321 19.08 13.85 -4.86
N CYS A 322 18.33 12.97 -5.47
CA CYS A 322 18.86 11.72 -6.04
C CYS A 322 20.02 11.99 -7.00
N THR A 323 19.88 13.02 -7.84
CA THR A 323 20.92 13.36 -8.84
C THR A 323 22.13 14.10 -8.27
N ASP A 324 22.22 14.39 -6.99
CA ASP A 324 23.47 14.86 -6.37
C ASP A 324 24.47 13.71 -6.21
N CYS A 325 23.97 12.48 -6.03
CA CYS A 325 24.77 11.27 -5.90
C CYS A 325 24.78 10.41 -7.18
N HIS A 326 23.66 10.33 -7.91
CA HIS A 326 23.49 9.50 -9.09
C HIS A 326 23.48 10.32 -10.38
N ASP A 327 23.99 9.74 -11.48
CA ASP A 327 23.71 10.21 -12.83
C ASP A 327 22.44 9.51 -13.33
N PRO A 328 21.34 10.24 -13.64
CA PRO A 328 20.05 9.63 -13.95
C PRO A 328 20.01 8.96 -15.33
N HIS A 329 20.93 9.32 -16.25
CA HIS A 329 20.99 8.74 -17.57
C HIS A 329 21.78 7.42 -17.57
N SER A 330 22.95 7.39 -16.95
CA SER A 330 23.73 6.15 -16.83
C SER A 330 23.31 5.24 -15.68
N THR A 331 22.42 5.72 -14.78
CA THR A 331 21.98 5.06 -13.54
C THR A 331 23.09 4.78 -12.52
N LYS A 332 24.32 5.21 -12.78
CA LYS A 332 25.49 4.99 -11.93
C LYS A 332 25.61 6.08 -10.86
N VAL A 333 26.28 5.75 -9.77
CA VAL A 333 26.78 6.78 -8.84
C VAL A 333 27.88 7.62 -9.49
N LYS A 334 27.97 8.90 -9.13
CA LYS A 334 28.96 9.82 -9.72
C LYS A 334 30.41 9.47 -9.37
N PHE A 335 30.62 8.79 -8.23
CA PHE A 335 31.94 8.32 -7.77
C PHE A 335 31.79 6.97 -7.07
N ASP A 336 32.58 5.99 -7.45
CA ASP A 336 32.52 4.62 -6.89
C ASP A 336 33.26 4.49 -5.55
N THR A 337 33.80 5.58 -4.99
CA THR A 337 34.58 5.60 -3.77
C THR A 337 33.94 6.49 -2.73
N ASN A 338 34.57 6.60 -1.54
CA ASN A 338 34.19 7.55 -0.49
C ASN A 338 34.14 9.01 -0.98
N GLN A 339 34.73 9.31 -2.16
CA GLN A 339 34.63 10.63 -2.78
C GLN A 339 33.18 11.04 -3.01
N LEU A 340 32.24 10.10 -3.21
CA LEU A 340 30.82 10.38 -3.30
C LEU A 340 30.30 11.16 -2.08
N CYS A 341 30.77 10.77 -0.90
CA CYS A 341 30.38 11.40 0.37
C CYS A 341 31.28 12.60 0.71
N THR A 342 32.60 12.45 0.53
CA THR A 342 33.58 13.46 0.94
C THR A 342 33.59 14.70 0.06
N SER A 343 33.00 14.64 -1.14
CA SER A 343 32.79 15.84 -1.98
C SER A 343 31.93 16.92 -1.29
N CYS A 344 31.00 16.50 -0.41
CA CYS A 344 30.18 17.39 0.42
C CYS A 344 30.61 17.38 1.89
N HIS A 345 31.03 16.24 2.42
CA HIS A 345 31.47 16.06 3.80
C HIS A 345 33.00 16.29 3.97
N ALA A 346 33.53 17.29 3.29
CA ALA A 346 34.97 17.65 3.27
C ALA A 346 35.48 18.40 4.49
N HIS A 347 34.70 18.53 5.55
CA HIS A 347 35.02 19.25 6.78
C HIS A 347 36.28 18.72 7.44
N PRO A 348 37.04 19.59 8.11
CA PRO A 348 38.49 19.68 7.94
C PRO A 348 39.11 18.40 7.47
N ALA A 349 39.98 18.47 6.49
CA ALA A 349 40.61 17.30 5.86
C ALA A 349 40.98 16.25 6.92
N GLY A 350 40.55 15.00 6.72
CA GLY A 350 40.78 13.92 7.66
C GLY A 350 39.80 13.74 8.82
N LYS A 351 38.70 14.46 8.85
CA LYS A 351 37.68 14.28 9.93
C LYS A 351 36.92 12.98 9.81
N TYR A 352 36.42 12.60 8.61
CA TYR A 352 35.52 11.51 8.40
C TYR A 352 36.16 10.31 7.69
N ASP A 353 36.83 10.51 6.58
CA ASP A 353 37.48 9.43 5.82
C ASP A 353 38.87 9.11 6.39
N THR A 354 38.91 8.63 7.63
CA THR A 354 40.12 8.31 8.37
C THR A 354 39.91 7.25 9.41
N PRO A 355 41.00 6.52 9.82
CA PRO A 355 40.92 5.53 10.91
C PRO A 355 40.44 6.10 12.24
N ASN A 356 40.55 7.41 12.46
CA ASN A 356 40.04 8.08 13.67
C ASN A 356 38.50 8.11 13.71
N HIS A 357 37.85 8.09 12.54
CA HIS A 357 36.40 8.04 12.46
C HIS A 357 35.88 6.59 12.34
N HIS A 358 36.32 5.85 11.35
CA HIS A 358 35.76 4.51 11.04
C HIS A 358 36.36 3.37 11.85
N ARG A 359 37.54 3.56 12.47
CA ARG A 359 38.21 2.55 13.35
C ARG A 359 38.61 1.25 12.67
N HIS A 360 38.73 1.24 11.35
CA HIS A 360 39.15 0.09 10.54
C HIS A 360 40.50 0.33 9.87
N LYS A 361 41.14 -0.77 9.45
CA LYS A 361 42.39 -0.70 8.69
C LYS A 361 42.14 -0.11 7.31
N ASP A 362 43.06 0.72 6.83
CA ASP A 362 43.01 1.26 5.49
C ASP A 362 42.89 0.11 4.45
N GLY A 363 42.03 0.32 3.45
CA GLY A 363 41.77 -0.67 2.41
C GLY A 363 40.80 -1.80 2.78
N SER A 364 40.35 -1.89 4.04
CA SER A 364 39.29 -2.84 4.41
C SER A 364 37.90 -2.34 4.06
N THR A 365 36.92 -3.23 3.92
CA THR A 365 35.50 -2.91 3.63
C THR A 365 34.94 -1.90 4.63
N GLY A 366 35.29 -2.03 5.92
CA GLY A 366 34.83 -1.13 6.97
C GLY A 366 35.31 0.33 6.87
N THR A 367 36.18 0.67 5.89
CA THR A 367 36.56 2.06 5.62
C THR A 367 35.57 2.77 4.69
N LYS A 368 34.70 2.02 3.99
CA LYS A 368 33.70 2.60 3.10
C LYS A 368 32.58 3.26 3.90
N CYS A 369 32.28 4.52 3.61
CA CYS A 369 31.23 5.29 4.30
C CYS A 369 29.87 4.57 4.26
N VAL A 370 29.54 4.00 3.11
CA VAL A 370 28.26 3.34 2.86
C VAL A 370 28.03 2.11 3.74
N GLU A 371 29.07 1.37 4.10
CA GLU A 371 28.96 0.16 4.92
C GLU A 371 28.36 0.42 6.31
N CYS A 372 28.60 1.62 6.85
CA CYS A 372 28.09 2.03 8.16
C CYS A 372 26.83 2.90 8.07
N HIS A 373 26.79 3.80 7.07
CA HIS A 373 25.74 4.81 6.96
C HIS A 373 24.58 4.41 6.02
N MET A 374 24.79 3.40 5.18
CA MET A 374 23.82 2.85 4.23
C MET A 374 23.95 1.32 4.23
N PRO A 375 23.66 0.63 5.36
CA PRO A 375 23.82 -0.81 5.43
C PRO A 375 22.98 -1.50 4.35
N GLU A 376 23.49 -2.64 3.89
CA GLU A 376 22.94 -3.38 2.75
C GLU A 376 22.08 -4.54 3.22
N THR A 377 20.98 -4.76 2.52
CA THR A 377 20.11 -5.93 2.69
C THR A 377 19.87 -6.57 1.34
N THR A 378 19.99 -7.90 1.26
CA THR A 378 19.72 -8.64 0.03
C THR A 378 18.24 -8.96 -0.09
N TYR A 379 17.63 -8.51 -1.17
CA TYR A 379 16.26 -8.84 -1.56
C TYR A 379 16.26 -9.79 -2.76
N MET A 380 15.11 -10.35 -3.11
CA MET A 380 14.96 -11.24 -4.26
C MET A 380 16.05 -12.32 -4.34
N ALA A 381 16.53 -12.82 -3.19
CA ALA A 381 17.56 -13.82 -2.99
C ALA A 381 19.00 -13.41 -3.40
N VAL A 382 19.18 -12.48 -4.34
CA VAL A 382 20.49 -12.15 -4.94
C VAL A 382 20.74 -10.64 -5.11
N ASP A 383 19.75 -9.77 -4.79
CA ASP A 383 19.81 -8.32 -5.07
C ASP A 383 20.11 -7.51 -3.80
N PRO A 384 21.40 -7.13 -3.55
CA PRO A 384 21.78 -6.34 -2.42
C PRO A 384 21.41 -4.86 -2.62
N ARG A 385 20.62 -4.31 -1.70
CA ARG A 385 20.16 -2.90 -1.73
C ARG A 385 20.54 -2.16 -0.48
N ARG A 386 21.00 -0.92 -0.63
CA ARG A 386 21.41 -0.05 0.49
C ARG A 386 20.25 0.75 1.03
N ASP A 387 20.21 0.87 2.37
CA ASP A 387 19.25 1.74 3.05
C ASP A 387 19.64 3.23 2.83
N HIS A 388 18.70 4.01 2.24
CA HIS A 388 18.91 5.41 1.91
C HIS A 388 18.54 6.39 3.05
N SER A 389 18.34 5.91 4.27
CA SER A 389 18.14 6.79 5.43
C SER A 389 19.41 7.51 5.86
N LEU A 390 20.60 7.12 5.31
CA LEU A 390 21.87 7.81 5.51
C LEU A 390 22.16 8.08 7.01
N ARG A 391 21.92 7.07 7.82
CA ARG A 391 21.86 7.18 9.27
C ARG A 391 23.21 7.11 9.95
N ILE A 392 23.27 7.61 11.16
CA ILE A 392 24.38 7.33 12.08
C ILE A 392 24.09 5.95 12.70
N PRO A 393 25.06 5.00 12.72
CA PRO A 393 24.87 3.70 13.36
C PRO A 393 24.47 3.85 14.84
N ARG A 394 23.42 3.12 15.25
CA ARG A 394 22.81 3.20 16.59
C ARG A 394 22.70 1.83 17.25
N PRO A 395 23.82 1.18 17.61
CA PRO A 395 23.78 -0.11 18.27
C PRO A 395 23.12 -0.08 19.67
N ASP A 396 22.98 1.09 20.28
CA ASP A 396 22.18 1.28 21.48
C ASP A 396 20.69 0.95 21.27
N LEU A 397 20.15 1.25 20.08
CA LEU A 397 18.79 0.85 19.73
C LEU A 397 18.65 -0.66 19.51
N SER A 398 19.72 -1.29 19.00
CA SER A 398 19.76 -2.76 18.89
C SER A 398 19.69 -3.42 20.25
N VAL A 399 20.48 -2.93 21.23
CA VAL A 399 20.46 -3.43 22.62
C VAL A 399 19.10 -3.21 23.29
N GLN A 400 18.45 -2.07 23.01
CA GLN A 400 17.19 -1.69 23.66
C GLN A 400 15.94 -2.29 23.00
N HIS A 401 15.94 -2.38 21.67
CA HIS A 401 14.73 -2.66 20.88
C HIS A 401 14.94 -3.78 19.84
N GLY A 402 16.12 -4.37 19.75
CA GLY A 402 16.41 -5.44 18.78
C GLY A 402 16.43 -4.99 17.31
N THR A 403 16.63 -3.68 17.05
CA THR A 403 16.76 -3.17 15.68
C THR A 403 18.11 -3.55 15.07
N PRO A 404 18.24 -3.69 13.74
CA PRO A 404 19.53 -4.03 13.13
C PRO A 404 20.56 -2.92 13.27
N ASN A 405 21.85 -3.28 13.23
CA ASN A 405 22.93 -2.32 13.13
C ASN A 405 24.08 -2.81 12.25
N ALA A 406 24.74 -1.87 11.59
CA ALA A 406 25.82 -2.13 10.65
C ALA A 406 27.06 -2.82 11.29
N CYS A 407 27.32 -2.61 12.59
CA CYS A 407 28.45 -3.25 13.27
C CYS A 407 28.24 -4.75 13.40
N THR A 408 27.12 -5.16 13.99
CA THR A 408 26.75 -6.58 14.15
C THR A 408 26.65 -7.26 12.80
N GLN A 409 26.04 -6.63 11.80
CA GLN A 409 25.92 -7.15 10.44
C GLN A 409 27.27 -7.59 9.83
N CYS A 410 28.34 -6.79 10.02
CA CYS A 410 29.67 -7.11 9.49
C CYS A 410 30.49 -7.99 10.42
N HIS A 411 30.28 -7.91 11.74
CA HIS A 411 31.10 -8.64 12.73
C HIS A 411 30.50 -9.97 13.18
N ILE A 412 29.35 -10.36 12.60
CA ILE A 412 28.72 -11.63 12.80
C ILE A 412 29.57 -12.76 12.20
N ASP A 413 29.75 -13.85 12.95
CA ASP A 413 30.62 -14.96 12.52
C ASP A 413 29.99 -16.29 12.96
N SER A 414 29.36 -16.99 12.04
CA SER A 414 28.74 -18.29 12.33
C SER A 414 29.72 -19.36 12.76
N ALA A 415 31.02 -19.25 12.39
CA ALA A 415 32.03 -20.20 12.79
C ALA A 415 32.27 -20.26 14.30
N LYS A 416 31.83 -19.23 15.03
CA LYS A 416 31.92 -19.18 16.51
C LYS A 416 30.78 -19.90 17.22
N LEU A 417 29.78 -20.33 16.49
CA LEU A 417 28.60 -21.00 17.02
C LEU A 417 28.75 -22.51 16.98
N PRO A 418 27.95 -23.28 17.76
CA PRO A 418 27.91 -24.74 17.66
C PRO A 418 27.49 -25.19 16.24
N ALA A 419 27.89 -26.40 15.85
CA ALA A 419 27.69 -26.91 14.49
C ALA A 419 26.23 -26.98 14.03
N ALA A 420 25.27 -27.11 14.94
CA ALA A 420 23.86 -27.11 14.63
C ALA A 420 23.39 -25.70 14.13
N GLU A 421 23.78 -24.65 14.84
CA GLU A 421 23.50 -23.28 14.49
C GLU A 421 24.25 -22.83 13.24
N GLN A 422 25.50 -23.26 13.06
CA GLN A 422 26.23 -23.01 11.82
C GLN A 422 25.48 -23.53 10.59
N LYS A 423 24.90 -24.73 10.68
CA LYS A 423 24.11 -25.32 9.60
C LYS A 423 22.84 -24.53 9.31
N LEU A 424 22.16 -24.04 10.36
CA LEU A 424 20.96 -23.19 10.21
C LEU A 424 21.26 -21.87 9.52
N LEU A 425 22.47 -21.33 9.74
CA LEU A 425 22.88 -20.01 9.28
C LEU A 425 23.65 -20.03 7.94
N THR A 426 23.90 -21.21 7.38
CA THR A 426 24.59 -21.33 6.10
C THR A 426 23.81 -20.61 5.00
N GLY A 427 24.44 -19.64 4.34
CA GLY A 427 23.82 -18.83 3.28
C GLY A 427 22.77 -17.82 3.76
N LYS A 428 22.69 -17.58 5.06
CA LYS A 428 21.75 -16.64 5.67
C LYS A 428 22.38 -15.28 5.87
N GLN A 429 21.60 -14.21 5.56
CA GLN A 429 21.97 -12.83 5.82
C GLN A 429 21.60 -12.39 7.24
N TYR A 430 22.02 -11.20 7.66
CA TYR A 430 21.81 -10.69 9.01
C TYR A 430 20.34 -10.64 9.46
N LEU A 431 19.41 -10.26 8.57
CA LEU A 431 17.97 -10.24 8.90
C LEU A 431 17.41 -11.64 9.18
N ASP A 432 17.96 -12.68 8.55
CA ASP A 432 17.59 -14.06 8.87
C ASP A 432 18.04 -14.44 10.28
N TRP A 433 19.23 -13.98 10.72
CA TRP A 433 19.70 -14.19 12.08
C TRP A 433 18.78 -13.53 13.10
N LEU A 434 18.33 -12.30 12.86
CA LEU A 434 17.37 -11.61 13.74
C LEU A 434 16.04 -12.36 13.84
N THR A 435 15.61 -12.98 12.75
CA THR A 435 14.39 -13.79 12.73
C THR A 435 14.58 -15.10 13.51
N LEU A 436 15.68 -15.83 13.26
CA LEU A 436 15.99 -17.09 13.93
C LEU A 436 16.25 -16.91 15.42
N ALA A 437 16.79 -15.77 15.84
CA ALA A 437 17.05 -15.46 17.24
C ALA A 437 15.79 -15.48 18.11
N LYS A 438 14.62 -15.21 17.54
CA LYS A 438 13.34 -15.27 18.27
C LYS A 438 13.03 -16.66 18.83
N GLU A 439 13.52 -17.70 18.16
CA GLU A 439 13.27 -19.11 18.53
C GLU A 439 14.55 -19.84 19.00
N ASN A 440 15.74 -19.34 18.67
CA ASN A 440 17.02 -19.95 19.00
C ASN A 440 17.83 -19.11 20.00
N LYS A 441 17.87 -19.57 21.26
CA LYS A 441 18.56 -18.87 22.36
C LYS A 441 20.06 -18.69 22.14
N THR A 442 20.71 -19.58 21.39
CA THR A 442 22.15 -19.50 21.13
C THR A 442 22.46 -18.38 20.14
N ILE A 443 21.65 -18.27 19.07
CA ILE A 443 21.75 -17.19 18.10
C ILE A 443 21.41 -15.86 18.76
N ASP A 444 20.33 -15.79 19.55
CA ASP A 444 19.93 -14.59 20.31
C ASP A 444 21.05 -14.10 21.25
N ALA A 445 21.67 -15.03 22.00
CA ALA A 445 22.78 -14.70 22.90
C ALA A 445 23.99 -14.11 22.16
N GLU A 446 24.33 -14.65 20.98
CA GLU A 446 25.44 -14.13 20.17
C GLU A 446 25.13 -12.76 19.61
N LEU A 447 23.92 -12.52 19.09
CA LEU A 447 23.51 -11.19 18.61
C LEU A 447 23.55 -10.17 19.75
N LYS A 448 22.99 -10.47 20.91
CA LYS A 448 23.03 -9.58 22.08
C LYS A 448 24.46 -9.27 22.54
N ARG A 449 25.34 -10.26 22.47
CA ARG A 449 26.77 -10.07 22.78
C ARG A 449 27.42 -9.10 21.80
N LEU A 450 27.14 -9.25 20.49
CA LEU A 450 27.68 -8.37 19.46
C LEU A 450 27.12 -6.96 19.55
N ASP A 451 25.83 -6.81 19.80
CA ASP A 451 25.16 -5.52 19.96
C ASP A 451 25.72 -4.76 21.16
N ALA A 452 25.89 -5.45 22.30
CA ALA A 452 26.52 -4.86 23.48
C ALA A 452 27.96 -4.43 23.20
N TRP A 453 28.76 -5.27 22.51
CA TRP A 453 30.12 -4.96 22.08
C TRP A 453 30.13 -3.73 21.15
N ALA A 454 29.23 -3.65 20.19
CA ALA A 454 29.11 -2.53 19.26
C ALA A 454 28.76 -1.23 20.01
N GLN A 455 27.78 -1.29 20.92
CA GLN A 455 27.39 -0.16 21.76
C GLN A 455 28.55 0.36 22.61
N GLU A 456 29.28 -0.53 23.31
CA GLU A 456 30.42 -0.16 24.14
C GLU A 456 31.50 0.55 23.31
N ASN A 457 31.82 0.03 22.14
CA ASN A 457 32.82 0.63 21.26
C ASN A 457 32.37 1.97 20.67
N VAL A 458 31.12 2.12 20.25
CA VAL A 458 30.58 3.40 19.76
C VAL A 458 30.64 4.46 20.86
N VAL A 459 30.27 4.11 22.09
CA VAL A 459 30.38 5.04 23.24
C VAL A 459 31.84 5.42 23.50
N LYS A 460 32.76 4.47 23.48
CA LYS A 460 34.18 4.69 23.68
C LYS A 460 34.79 5.60 22.61
N TRP A 461 34.40 5.45 21.37
CA TRP A 461 34.97 6.19 20.23
C TRP A 461 34.33 7.57 19.99
N HIS A 462 33.02 7.68 20.20
CA HIS A 462 32.21 8.83 19.78
C HIS A 462 31.45 9.50 20.92
N GLY A 463 31.49 8.91 22.14
CA GLY A 463 30.75 9.40 23.30
C GLY A 463 29.26 9.07 23.25
N THR A 464 28.57 9.39 24.35
CA THR A 464 27.11 9.18 24.48
C THR A 464 26.28 10.24 23.79
N GLU A 465 26.87 11.37 23.36
CA GLU A 465 26.15 12.47 22.69
C GLU A 465 25.46 12.06 21.39
N LYS A 466 25.90 10.95 20.77
CA LYS A 466 25.31 10.39 19.56
C LYS A 466 24.07 9.54 19.85
N GLN A 467 23.87 9.14 21.11
CA GLN A 467 22.71 8.34 21.56
C GLN A 467 21.55 9.24 22.01
N LYS A 468 21.16 10.19 21.16
CA LYS A 468 20.00 11.05 21.42
C LYS A 468 18.71 10.25 21.42
N PRO A 469 17.65 10.73 22.12
CA PRO A 469 16.33 10.13 22.03
C PRO A 469 15.91 9.91 20.57
N HIS A 470 15.35 8.75 20.29
CA HIS A 470 14.93 8.35 18.95
C HIS A 470 13.47 7.90 18.97
N TYR A 471 12.75 8.09 17.87
CA TYR A 471 11.35 7.68 17.78
C TYR A 471 11.15 6.16 17.89
N ALA A 472 12.20 5.36 17.66
CA ALA A 472 12.18 3.92 17.85
C ALA A 472 11.66 3.51 19.22
N GLU A 473 12.08 4.23 20.31
CA GLU A 473 11.58 3.97 21.66
C GLU A 473 10.06 4.09 21.73
N VAL A 474 9.52 5.13 21.12
CA VAL A 474 8.08 5.42 21.15
C VAL A 474 7.30 4.38 20.36
N PHE A 475 7.76 4.04 19.16
CA PHE A 475 7.12 3.03 18.31
C PHE A 475 7.20 1.64 18.95
N HIS A 476 8.36 1.26 19.47
CA HIS A 476 8.51 0.00 20.16
C HIS A 476 7.55 -0.15 21.35
N ARG A 477 7.44 0.90 22.18
CA ARG A 477 6.56 0.90 23.35
C ARG A 477 5.08 0.78 22.99
N ILE A 478 4.59 1.60 22.05
CA ILE A 478 3.16 1.58 21.69
C ILE A 478 2.78 0.30 20.93
N ARG A 479 3.71 -0.29 20.17
CA ARG A 479 3.52 -1.57 19.48
C ARG A 479 3.54 -2.76 20.43
N SER A 480 4.34 -2.67 21.50
CA SER A 480 4.43 -3.70 22.54
C SER A 480 3.30 -3.58 23.58
N ASP A 481 2.86 -2.37 23.89
CA ASP A 481 1.80 -2.08 24.86
C ASP A 481 0.94 -0.92 24.37
N SER A 482 -0.22 -1.25 23.80
CA SER A 482 -1.17 -0.27 23.28
C SER A 482 -1.83 0.60 24.36
N SER A 483 -1.66 0.29 25.64
CA SER A 483 -2.15 1.08 26.76
C SER A 483 -1.13 2.10 27.30
N ASP A 484 0.09 2.14 26.74
CA ASP A 484 1.15 3.06 27.20
C ASP A 484 0.81 4.53 26.93
N THR A 485 0.25 5.19 27.92
CA THR A 485 -0.13 6.62 27.87
C THR A 485 1.06 7.55 27.65
N LYS A 486 2.27 7.18 28.13
CA LYS A 486 3.48 8.00 27.93
C LYS A 486 3.95 7.90 26.47
N ALA A 487 3.89 6.72 25.85
CA ALA A 487 4.16 6.55 24.44
C ALA A 487 3.13 7.34 23.60
N TYR A 488 1.85 7.25 23.92
CA TYR A 488 0.79 8.02 23.27
C TYR A 488 1.03 9.54 23.33
N ASP A 489 1.38 10.09 24.49
CA ASP A 489 1.70 11.50 24.62
C ASP A 489 2.93 11.92 23.81
N LYS A 490 3.92 11.03 23.67
CA LYS A 490 5.07 11.24 22.83
C LYS A 490 4.71 11.23 21.34
N LEU A 491 3.84 10.33 20.89
CA LEU A 491 3.32 10.32 19.51
C LEU A 491 2.67 11.67 19.18
N ARG A 492 1.84 12.20 20.06
CA ARG A 492 1.23 13.53 19.88
C ARG A 492 2.26 14.64 19.71
N GLN A 493 3.31 14.64 20.53
CA GLN A 493 4.40 15.62 20.45
C GLN A 493 5.14 15.46 19.09
N MET A 494 5.43 14.24 18.66
CA MET A 494 6.12 13.98 17.40
C MET A 494 5.31 14.46 16.19
N ILE A 495 4.00 14.25 16.18
CA ILE A 495 3.13 14.71 15.08
C ILE A 495 3.16 16.24 14.98
N ALA A 496 3.16 16.94 16.10
CA ALA A 496 3.18 18.40 16.15
C ALA A 496 4.56 19.01 15.82
N ASP A 497 5.66 18.27 16.03
CA ASP A 497 7.00 18.74 15.80
C ASP A 497 7.40 18.69 14.32
N LYS A 498 7.46 19.84 13.66
CA LYS A 498 7.86 19.96 12.24
C LYS A 498 9.33 19.64 11.95
N ASN A 499 10.17 19.45 12.97
CA ASN A 499 11.55 18.96 12.79
C ASN A 499 11.64 17.44 12.70
N VAL A 500 10.56 16.73 13.02
CA VAL A 500 10.43 15.29 12.79
C VAL A 500 10.06 15.07 11.33
N ALA A 501 10.70 14.11 10.67
CA ALA A 501 10.43 13.77 9.28
C ALA A 501 8.93 13.47 9.05
N ASP A 502 8.36 13.97 7.96
CA ASP A 502 6.91 13.88 7.72
C ASP A 502 6.42 12.43 7.63
N ILE A 503 7.22 11.51 7.08
CA ILE A 503 6.88 10.08 7.05
C ILE A 503 6.82 9.49 8.47
N VAL A 504 7.69 9.92 9.38
CA VAL A 504 7.68 9.50 10.79
C VAL A 504 6.48 10.10 11.51
N ARG A 505 6.13 11.37 11.25
CA ARG A 505 4.94 12.04 11.78
C ARG A 505 3.65 11.35 11.31
N GLY A 506 3.58 11.00 10.02
CA GLY A 506 2.46 10.23 9.45
C GLY A 506 2.33 8.85 10.08
N THR A 507 3.43 8.15 10.30
CA THR A 507 3.45 6.87 11.02
C THR A 507 2.99 7.05 12.47
N ALA A 508 3.49 8.06 13.19
CA ALA A 508 3.06 8.37 14.55
C ALA A 508 1.56 8.61 14.64
N ALA A 509 0.97 9.23 13.61
CA ALA A 509 -0.48 9.45 13.54
C ALA A 509 -1.25 8.13 13.42
N VAL A 510 -0.77 7.17 12.64
CA VAL A 510 -1.36 5.82 12.54
C VAL A 510 -1.22 5.06 13.87
N GLU A 511 -0.04 5.11 14.48
CA GLU A 511 0.22 4.41 15.74
C GLU A 511 -0.63 4.95 16.91
N MET A 512 -1.07 6.22 16.85
CA MET A 512 -2.04 6.75 17.83
C MET A 512 -3.37 5.97 17.82
N GLY A 513 -3.78 5.44 16.68
CA GLY A 513 -4.99 4.63 16.55
C GLY A 513 -4.93 3.29 17.29
N ARG A 514 -3.76 2.84 17.71
CA ARG A 514 -3.58 1.61 18.51
C ARG A 514 -3.99 1.81 19.99
N HIS A 515 -3.99 3.05 20.48
CA HIS A 515 -4.25 3.33 21.90
C HIS A 515 -5.73 3.22 22.24
N SER A 516 -6.12 2.08 22.78
CA SER A 516 -7.52 1.74 23.08
C SER A 516 -8.18 2.70 24.07
N GLU A 517 -7.48 3.15 25.11
CA GLU A 517 -8.01 4.10 26.09
C GLU A 517 -8.29 5.48 25.50
N ALA A 518 -7.45 5.95 24.55
CA ALA A 518 -7.68 7.23 23.89
C ALA A 518 -8.96 7.18 23.04
N ILE A 519 -9.19 6.09 22.33
CA ILE A 519 -10.43 5.89 21.56
C ILE A 519 -11.63 5.78 22.50
N GLN A 520 -11.51 5.01 23.59
CA GLN A 520 -12.58 4.92 24.59
C GLN A 520 -12.88 6.28 25.26
N LEU A 521 -11.86 7.09 25.47
CA LEU A 521 -12.03 8.46 25.98
C LEU A 521 -12.80 9.34 25.00
N VAL A 522 -12.55 9.23 23.70
CA VAL A 522 -13.32 9.94 22.66
C VAL A 522 -14.79 9.51 22.69
N ILE A 523 -15.06 8.20 22.82
CA ILE A 523 -16.41 7.67 22.93
C ILE A 523 -17.11 8.21 24.20
N ASN A 524 -16.47 8.10 25.36
CA ASN A 524 -17.02 8.55 26.62
C ASN A 524 -17.36 10.04 26.58
N ARG A 525 -16.50 10.85 25.99
CA ARG A 525 -16.74 12.29 25.81
C ARG A 525 -17.92 12.58 24.88
N ALA A 526 -18.06 11.81 23.80
CA ALA A 526 -19.17 11.94 22.86
C ALA A 526 -20.54 11.72 23.52
N PHE A 527 -20.64 10.78 24.48
CA PHE A 527 -21.91 10.38 25.08
C PHE A 527 -22.18 10.96 26.48
N LEU A 528 -21.14 11.31 27.27
CA LEU A 528 -21.31 11.78 28.66
C LEU A 528 -21.45 13.29 28.81
N GLY A 529 -21.47 14.03 27.69
CA GLY A 529 -21.85 15.46 27.70
C GLY A 529 -20.90 16.38 28.46
N ALA A 530 -19.67 15.96 28.75
CA ALA A 530 -18.67 16.81 29.39
C ALA A 530 -18.14 17.83 28.39
N GLU A 531 -18.66 19.01 28.49
CA GLU A 531 -18.24 20.32 28.00
C GLU A 531 -17.49 20.50 26.63
N LYS A 532 -17.87 21.58 26.01
CA LYS A 532 -17.60 22.19 24.71
C LYS A 532 -16.16 22.20 24.16
N GLU A 533 -15.17 21.66 24.83
CA GLU A 533 -13.75 21.84 24.46
C GLU A 533 -12.96 20.57 24.06
N LEU A 534 -13.62 19.46 23.78
CA LEU A 534 -12.90 18.21 23.62
C LEU A 534 -12.89 17.68 22.18
N MET A 535 -12.28 18.46 21.29
CA MET A 535 -11.78 17.88 20.05
C MET A 535 -10.70 16.85 20.37
N SER A 536 -10.73 15.70 19.66
CA SER A 536 -9.66 14.73 19.79
C SER A 536 -8.32 15.37 19.37
N PRO A 537 -7.19 14.92 19.92
CA PRO A 537 -5.88 15.38 19.48
C PRO A 537 -5.65 15.19 17.98
N VAL A 538 -6.18 14.10 17.42
CA VAL A 538 -6.14 13.78 15.99
C VAL A 538 -6.90 14.83 15.18
N LEU A 539 -8.12 15.13 15.59
CA LEU A 539 -8.95 16.12 14.91
C LEU A 539 -8.35 17.52 14.95
N LYS A 540 -7.78 17.90 16.11
CA LYS A 540 -7.08 19.17 16.24
C LYS A 540 -5.90 19.27 15.27
N GLN A 541 -5.08 18.24 15.22
CA GLN A 541 -3.92 18.22 14.32
C GLN A 541 -4.36 18.23 12.84
N LEU A 542 -5.42 17.49 12.47
CA LEU A 542 -5.99 17.50 11.12
C LEU A 542 -6.42 18.91 10.66
N GLN A 543 -6.85 19.77 11.57
CA GLN A 543 -7.27 21.12 11.22
C GLN A 543 -6.08 22.02 10.82
N GLU A 544 -4.88 21.73 11.30
CA GLU A 544 -3.68 22.55 11.14
C GLU A 544 -2.68 21.94 10.15
N GLU A 545 -2.81 20.64 9.83
CA GLU A 545 -1.84 19.92 9.01
C GLU A 545 -2.02 20.20 7.53
N VAL A 546 -0.89 20.23 6.81
CA VAL A 546 -0.83 20.50 5.36
C VAL A 546 -0.06 19.42 4.59
N ASN A 547 0.76 18.62 5.27
CA ASN A 547 1.53 17.56 4.61
C ASN A 547 0.63 16.35 4.33
N PRO A 548 0.55 15.88 3.06
CA PRO A 548 -0.37 14.81 2.67
C PRO A 548 -0.11 13.47 3.37
N MET A 549 1.14 13.10 3.66
CA MET A 549 1.45 11.85 4.37
C MET A 549 0.99 11.90 5.84
N VAL A 550 1.16 13.03 6.50
CA VAL A 550 0.71 13.22 7.88
C VAL A 550 -0.82 13.25 7.95
N ILE A 551 -1.46 13.95 7.01
CA ILE A 551 -2.92 13.98 6.89
C ILE A 551 -3.45 12.56 6.66
N GLN A 552 -2.82 11.77 5.79
CA GLN A 552 -3.20 10.39 5.53
C GLN A 552 -3.17 9.54 6.82
N GLY A 553 -2.10 9.63 7.60
CA GLY A 553 -2.00 8.92 8.89
C GLY A 553 -3.07 9.37 9.90
N LEU A 554 -3.31 10.67 10.00
CA LEU A 554 -4.34 11.24 10.87
C LEU A 554 -5.75 10.82 10.43
N LEU A 555 -6.04 10.74 9.13
CA LEU A 555 -7.33 10.28 8.59
C LEU A 555 -7.60 8.82 8.93
N GLN A 556 -6.59 7.94 8.93
CA GLN A 556 -6.74 6.54 9.34
C GLN A 556 -7.18 6.45 10.81
N THR A 557 -6.58 7.23 11.69
CA THR A 557 -6.97 7.26 13.11
C THR A 557 -8.32 7.93 13.31
N ALA A 558 -8.63 9.01 12.58
CA ALA A 558 -9.95 9.65 12.61
C ALA A 558 -11.07 8.72 12.15
N GLU A 559 -10.82 7.83 11.19
CA GLU A 559 -11.77 6.79 10.78
C GLU A 559 -12.12 5.85 11.93
N LEU A 560 -11.12 5.42 12.71
CA LEU A 560 -11.34 4.59 13.90
C LEU A 560 -12.16 5.33 14.94
N GLU A 561 -11.85 6.60 15.20
CA GLU A 561 -12.61 7.44 16.15
C GLU A 561 -14.07 7.60 15.70
N ILE A 562 -14.32 7.96 14.45
CA ILE A 562 -15.68 8.12 13.89
C ILE A 562 -16.44 6.80 13.98
N THR A 563 -15.83 5.70 13.53
CA THR A 563 -16.45 4.37 13.54
C THR A 563 -16.80 3.95 14.96
N SER A 564 -15.91 4.22 15.93
CA SER A 564 -16.13 3.91 17.34
C SER A 564 -17.26 4.74 17.94
N ILE A 565 -17.34 6.05 17.62
CA ILE A 565 -18.46 6.90 18.03
C ILE A 565 -19.79 6.38 17.46
N VAL A 566 -19.83 6.05 16.18
CA VAL A 566 -21.03 5.54 15.51
C VAL A 566 -21.46 4.19 16.09
N ASN A 567 -20.52 3.27 16.32
CA ASN A 567 -20.82 1.96 16.87
C ASN A 567 -21.28 2.05 18.34
N ALA A 568 -20.77 3.01 19.11
CA ALA A 568 -21.17 3.20 20.49
C ALA A 568 -22.64 3.65 20.62
N THR A 569 -23.28 4.18 19.56
CA THR A 569 -24.74 4.49 19.61
C THR A 569 -25.58 3.24 19.85
N TRP A 570 -25.16 2.09 19.37
CA TRP A 570 -25.84 0.82 19.62
C TRP A 570 -25.63 0.32 21.07
N LYS A 571 -24.43 0.55 21.61
CA LYS A 571 -24.03 0.09 22.94
C LYS A 571 -24.74 0.84 24.07
N TYR A 572 -25.04 2.14 23.89
CA TYR A 572 -25.65 2.99 24.91
C TYR A 572 -27.19 3.10 24.77
N GLU A 573 -27.83 2.10 24.14
CA GLU A 573 -29.28 2.05 23.93
C GLU A 573 -29.87 3.33 23.28
N ALA A 574 -29.03 4.06 22.55
CA ALA A 574 -29.47 5.23 21.80
C ALA A 574 -30.27 4.77 20.56
N VAL A 575 -31.37 4.04 20.84
CA VAL A 575 -32.30 3.58 19.83
C VAL A 575 -33.61 4.36 19.94
N ASP A 576 -34.24 4.62 18.81
CA ASP A 576 -35.57 5.19 18.78
C ASP A 576 -36.63 4.14 19.17
N ARG A 577 -37.92 4.57 19.24
CA ARG A 577 -39.05 3.70 19.62
C ARG A 577 -39.24 2.50 18.66
N THR A 578 -38.53 2.48 17.54
CA THR A 578 -38.56 1.41 16.56
C THR A 578 -37.32 0.47 16.64
N GLY A 579 -36.43 0.68 17.64
CA GLY A 579 -35.22 -0.10 17.82
C GLY A 579 -34.06 0.30 16.87
N ARG A 580 -34.12 1.49 16.24
CA ARG A 580 -33.07 1.99 15.36
C ARG A 580 -32.14 2.93 16.07
N PRO A 581 -30.85 3.02 15.65
CA PRO A 581 -29.92 3.97 16.23
C PRO A 581 -30.47 5.39 16.16
N ASN A 582 -30.54 6.04 17.30
CA ASN A 582 -30.80 7.46 17.38
C ASN A 582 -29.48 8.21 17.40
N TYR A 583 -29.12 8.79 16.26
CA TYR A 583 -27.89 9.54 16.10
C TYR A 583 -27.93 10.97 16.68
N ASP A 584 -29.03 11.39 17.37
CA ASP A 584 -29.14 12.74 17.92
C ASP A 584 -27.99 13.06 18.89
N GLY A 585 -27.62 12.10 19.74
CA GLY A 585 -26.52 12.26 20.70
C GLY A 585 -25.11 12.36 20.09
N VAL A 586 -24.92 11.93 18.85
CA VAL A 586 -23.61 11.94 18.18
C VAL A 586 -23.47 13.02 17.10
N VAL A 587 -24.53 13.77 16.81
CA VAL A 587 -24.46 14.87 15.82
C VAL A 587 -23.41 15.90 16.23
N VAL A 588 -23.41 16.32 17.50
CA VAL A 588 -22.46 17.32 18.02
C VAL A 588 -20.99 16.83 17.93
N PRO A 589 -20.63 15.66 18.46
CA PRO A 589 -19.27 15.12 18.31
C PRO A 589 -18.85 15.00 16.85
N LEU A 590 -19.72 14.49 15.97
CA LEU A 590 -19.42 14.30 14.56
C LEU A 590 -19.36 15.60 13.73
N THR A 591 -19.94 16.70 14.23
CA THR A 591 -19.91 18.00 13.51
C THR A 591 -18.50 18.47 13.20
N HIS A 592 -17.59 18.37 14.16
CA HIS A 592 -16.20 18.80 13.97
C HIS A 592 -15.45 17.93 12.95
N TYR A 593 -15.67 16.60 12.96
CA TYR A 593 -15.12 15.69 11.96
C TYR A 593 -15.66 16.00 10.58
N VAL A 594 -16.98 16.15 10.44
CA VAL A 594 -17.65 16.46 9.17
C VAL A 594 -17.09 17.76 8.58
N ASN A 595 -17.02 18.84 9.37
CA ASN A 595 -16.48 20.12 8.89
C ASN A 595 -15.04 20.02 8.44
N THR A 596 -14.21 19.27 9.18
CA THR A 596 -12.79 19.05 8.83
C THR A 596 -12.65 18.21 7.56
N LEU A 597 -13.42 17.13 7.44
CA LEU A 597 -13.40 16.25 6.26
C LEU A 597 -13.87 16.99 5.01
N VAL A 598 -14.95 17.78 5.09
CA VAL A 598 -15.44 18.61 3.97
C VAL A 598 -14.37 19.60 3.51
N ARG A 599 -13.65 20.25 4.44
CA ARG A 599 -12.52 21.12 4.10
C ARG A 599 -11.39 20.35 3.41
N LEU A 600 -11.06 19.15 3.87
CA LEU A 600 -10.01 18.30 3.27
C LEU A 600 -10.41 17.78 1.88
N MET A 601 -11.69 17.65 1.57
CA MET A 601 -12.16 17.35 0.21
C MET A 601 -11.87 18.46 -0.80
N ASP A 602 -11.46 19.66 -0.35
CA ASP A 602 -10.98 20.76 -1.20
C ASP A 602 -9.45 20.85 -1.25
N HIS A 603 -8.73 19.86 -0.69
CA HIS A 603 -7.27 19.87 -0.68
C HIS A 603 -6.70 19.77 -2.11
N LYS A 604 -5.52 20.39 -2.33
CA LYS A 604 -4.87 20.37 -3.64
C LYS A 604 -4.47 18.97 -4.10
N GLU A 605 -3.99 18.10 -3.17
CA GLU A 605 -3.55 16.74 -3.45
C GLU A 605 -4.74 15.76 -3.46
N ARG A 606 -4.84 14.93 -4.52
CA ARG A 606 -5.92 13.95 -4.70
C ARG A 606 -5.99 12.94 -3.56
N VAL A 607 -4.86 12.42 -3.11
CA VAL A 607 -4.81 11.43 -2.02
C VAL A 607 -5.55 11.92 -0.78
N VAL A 608 -5.40 13.20 -0.44
CA VAL A 608 -6.09 13.80 0.72
C VAL A 608 -7.59 13.91 0.48
N ARG A 609 -8.00 14.35 -0.72
CA ARG A 609 -9.42 14.48 -1.05
C ARG A 609 -10.15 13.15 -0.99
N ILE A 610 -9.61 12.13 -1.66
CA ILE A 610 -10.27 10.81 -1.73
C ILE A 610 -10.25 10.09 -0.36
N GLU A 611 -9.18 10.23 0.43
CA GLU A 611 -9.14 9.67 1.78
C GLU A 611 -10.12 10.37 2.72
N ALA A 612 -10.23 11.69 2.66
CA ALA A 612 -11.24 12.42 3.40
C ALA A 612 -12.68 11.98 3.02
N ALA A 613 -12.94 11.77 1.72
CA ALA A 613 -14.23 11.26 1.24
C ALA A 613 -14.48 9.82 1.73
N ARG A 614 -13.46 8.96 1.73
CA ARG A 614 -13.55 7.59 2.21
C ARG A 614 -13.89 7.54 3.71
N VAL A 615 -13.21 8.33 4.51
CA VAL A 615 -13.48 8.45 5.95
C VAL A 615 -14.86 9.04 6.22
N PHE A 616 -15.27 10.03 5.42
CA PHE A 616 -16.60 10.65 5.54
C PHE A 616 -17.75 9.64 5.34
N LEU A 617 -17.56 8.58 4.54
CA LEU A 617 -18.55 7.50 4.39
C LEU A 617 -18.87 6.76 5.68
N ARG A 618 -18.02 6.84 6.70
CA ARG A 618 -18.30 6.28 8.03
C ARG A 618 -19.32 7.09 8.82
N VAL A 619 -19.53 8.35 8.44
CA VAL A 619 -20.56 9.19 9.08
C VAL A 619 -21.96 8.77 8.57
N PRO A 620 -22.92 8.47 9.43
CA PRO A 620 -24.26 8.06 9.00
C PRO A 620 -24.93 9.12 8.09
N THR A 621 -25.59 8.69 7.04
CA THR A 621 -26.25 9.58 6.07
C THR A 621 -27.25 10.54 6.72
N THR A 622 -27.92 10.11 7.80
CA THR A 622 -28.82 10.96 8.57
C THR A 622 -28.11 12.12 9.25
N VAL A 623 -26.88 11.90 9.73
CA VAL A 623 -26.02 12.95 10.31
C VAL A 623 -25.51 13.87 9.20
N GLN A 624 -25.01 13.30 8.08
CA GLN A 624 -24.57 14.08 6.92
C GLN A 624 -25.64 15.08 6.45
N ASN A 625 -26.88 14.61 6.26
CA ASN A 625 -28.00 15.45 5.79
C ASN A 625 -28.44 16.51 6.79
N ARG A 626 -28.09 16.41 8.07
CA ARG A 626 -28.35 17.44 9.09
C ARG A 626 -27.29 18.52 9.14
N LEU A 627 -26.04 18.15 8.83
CA LEU A 627 -24.89 19.01 9.02
C LEU A 627 -24.47 19.77 7.76
N LEU A 628 -24.81 19.25 6.58
CA LEU A 628 -24.37 19.81 5.31
C LEU A 628 -25.51 20.49 4.55
N ASP A 629 -25.20 21.64 3.96
CA ASP A 629 -26.08 22.29 3.00
C ASP A 629 -26.00 21.62 1.61
N SER A 630 -26.90 22.02 0.71
CA SER A 630 -27.00 21.45 -0.64
C SER A 630 -25.73 21.68 -1.50
N LYS A 631 -24.99 22.77 -1.25
CA LYS A 631 -23.75 23.08 -1.99
C LYS A 631 -22.61 22.18 -1.51
N GLN A 632 -22.49 21.97 -0.22
CA GLN A 632 -21.52 21.07 0.38
C GLN A 632 -21.78 19.62 -0.05
N LEU A 633 -23.04 19.19 -0.04
CA LEU A 633 -23.44 17.87 -0.54
C LEU A 633 -23.10 17.69 -2.04
N ALA A 634 -23.33 18.72 -2.87
CA ALA A 634 -22.97 18.67 -4.30
C ALA A 634 -21.45 18.56 -4.51
N ARG A 635 -20.65 19.32 -3.74
CA ARG A 635 -19.18 19.23 -3.77
C ARG A 635 -18.69 17.85 -3.37
N HIS A 636 -19.29 17.28 -2.35
CA HIS A 636 -19.02 15.96 -1.87
C HIS A 636 -19.26 14.87 -2.94
N GLU A 637 -20.32 14.96 -3.74
CA GLU A 637 -20.56 14.03 -4.85
C GLU A 637 -19.41 14.03 -5.86
N VAL A 638 -18.85 15.17 -6.21
CA VAL A 638 -17.70 15.28 -7.13
C VAL A 638 -16.48 14.53 -6.60
N VAL A 639 -16.18 14.66 -5.29
CA VAL A 639 -15.03 13.97 -4.68
C VAL A 639 -15.30 12.47 -4.52
N PHE A 640 -16.56 12.07 -4.34
CA PHE A 640 -16.91 10.65 -4.38
C PHE A 640 -16.74 10.03 -5.74
N ASP A 641 -17.09 10.74 -6.80
CA ASP A 641 -16.80 10.25 -8.15
C ASP A 641 -15.28 10.11 -8.35
N GLU A 642 -14.46 11.06 -7.83
CA GLU A 642 -13.01 10.96 -7.85
C GLU A 642 -12.50 9.73 -7.06
N LEU A 643 -13.07 9.43 -5.87
CA LEU A 643 -12.77 8.22 -5.10
C LEU A 643 -13.16 6.95 -5.85
N ILE A 644 -14.34 6.91 -6.44
CA ILE A 644 -14.83 5.76 -7.21
C ILE A 644 -13.93 5.49 -8.41
N GLU A 645 -13.55 6.53 -9.17
CA GLU A 645 -12.65 6.39 -10.32
C GLU A 645 -11.25 5.95 -9.88
N SER A 646 -10.76 6.44 -8.74
CA SER A 646 -9.51 5.97 -8.14
C SER A 646 -9.53 4.47 -7.84
N VAL A 647 -10.61 3.95 -7.28
CA VAL A 647 -10.75 2.52 -6.99
C VAL A 647 -10.91 1.71 -8.28
N LYS A 648 -11.68 2.21 -9.25
CA LYS A 648 -11.87 1.56 -10.55
C LYS A 648 -10.59 1.46 -11.38
N SER A 649 -9.65 2.39 -11.22
CA SER A 649 -8.35 2.32 -11.92
C SER A 649 -7.53 1.08 -11.54
N ASN A 650 -7.98 0.33 -10.51
CA ASN A 650 -7.42 -0.94 -10.06
C ASN A 650 -8.44 -2.09 -10.14
N ALA A 651 -9.45 -2.00 -11.02
CA ALA A 651 -10.55 -2.98 -11.13
C ALA A 651 -10.09 -4.39 -11.54
N GLU A 652 -8.87 -4.53 -12.02
CA GLU A 652 -8.22 -5.82 -12.25
C GLU A 652 -7.87 -6.59 -10.96
N ARG A 653 -8.01 -5.96 -9.79
CA ARG A 653 -7.76 -6.56 -8.47
C ARG A 653 -9.07 -6.81 -7.75
N GLY A 654 -9.27 -8.05 -7.26
CA GLY A 654 -10.45 -8.42 -6.47
C GLY A 654 -10.65 -7.54 -5.24
N SER A 655 -9.56 -7.19 -4.56
CA SER A 655 -9.58 -6.30 -3.39
C SER A 655 -10.08 -4.88 -3.72
N ALA A 656 -9.75 -4.32 -4.89
CA ALA A 656 -10.28 -3.02 -5.32
C ALA A 656 -11.79 -3.08 -5.59
N LEU A 657 -12.26 -4.14 -6.25
CA LEU A 657 -13.70 -4.34 -6.49
C LEU A 657 -14.46 -4.63 -5.18
N LEU A 658 -13.84 -5.35 -4.23
CA LEU A 658 -14.37 -5.52 -2.88
C LEU A 658 -14.52 -4.17 -2.17
N ALA A 659 -13.49 -3.32 -2.23
CA ALA A 659 -13.54 -1.97 -1.67
C ALA A 659 -14.61 -1.12 -2.37
N LEU A 660 -14.74 -1.20 -3.69
CA LEU A 660 -15.76 -0.50 -4.47
C LEU A 660 -17.18 -0.90 -4.04
N GLY A 661 -17.41 -2.22 -3.85
CA GLY A 661 -18.65 -2.74 -3.32
C GLY A 661 -18.98 -2.17 -1.94
N SER A 662 -17.99 -2.11 -1.05
CA SER A 662 -18.14 -1.53 0.30
C SER A 662 -18.43 -0.04 0.25
N ILE A 663 -17.76 0.73 -0.63
CA ILE A 663 -18.03 2.15 -0.85
C ILE A 663 -19.48 2.37 -1.29
N TYR A 664 -19.96 1.61 -2.26
CA TYR A 664 -21.35 1.71 -2.70
C TYR A 664 -22.33 1.29 -1.60
N GLN A 665 -22.02 0.22 -0.84
CA GLN A 665 -22.86 -0.25 0.27
C GLN A 665 -23.02 0.81 1.36
N LEU A 666 -21.98 1.54 1.72
CA LEU A 666 -22.03 2.64 2.69
C LEU A 666 -22.90 3.81 2.22
N ARG A 667 -23.21 3.90 0.93
CA ARG A 667 -24.11 4.90 0.36
C ARG A 667 -25.56 4.45 0.26
N VAL A 668 -25.84 3.19 0.61
CA VAL A 668 -27.23 2.71 0.70
C VAL A 668 -27.89 3.28 1.93
N ASP A 669 -29.01 3.95 1.75
CA ASP A 669 -29.80 4.48 2.87
C ASP A 669 -30.66 3.36 3.50
N VAL A 670 -30.15 2.78 4.56
CA VAL A 670 -30.83 1.70 5.30
C VAL A 670 -32.10 2.17 6.04
N SER A 671 -32.33 3.48 6.16
CA SER A 671 -33.51 4.03 6.83
C SER A 671 -34.80 4.07 5.96
N LEU A 672 -34.67 3.77 4.66
CA LEU A 672 -35.72 3.96 3.68
C LEU A 672 -36.89 2.95 3.66
N PRO A 673 -36.78 1.68 4.11
CA PRO A 673 -37.88 0.71 3.89
C PRO A 673 -39.21 1.00 4.60
N GLU A 674 -39.22 1.86 5.62
CA GLU A 674 -40.40 1.99 6.50
C GLU A 674 -41.07 3.37 6.51
N ARG A 675 -40.52 4.39 5.87
CA ARG A 675 -41.15 5.72 5.80
C ARG A 675 -41.92 5.91 4.49
N ALA A 676 -43.26 5.88 4.59
CA ALA A 676 -44.16 6.08 3.46
C ALA A 676 -44.07 7.49 2.81
N MET A 677 -43.22 8.38 3.29
CA MET A 677 -43.06 9.76 2.81
C MET A 677 -41.62 10.12 2.41
N VAL A 678 -40.84 9.14 1.96
CA VAL A 678 -39.47 9.42 1.48
C VAL A 678 -39.53 9.92 0.04
N ASP A 679 -38.78 10.97 -0.24
CA ASP A 679 -38.52 11.47 -1.58
C ASP A 679 -38.12 10.34 -2.56
N GLU A 680 -38.86 10.19 -3.65
CA GLU A 680 -38.64 9.14 -4.66
C GLU A 680 -37.25 9.22 -5.26
N ALA A 681 -36.66 10.40 -5.39
CA ALA A 681 -35.29 10.59 -5.87
C ALA A 681 -34.26 9.99 -4.91
N ARG A 682 -34.43 10.14 -3.61
CA ARG A 682 -33.58 9.56 -2.57
C ARG A 682 -33.67 8.03 -2.58
N ARG A 683 -34.85 7.49 -2.74
CA ARG A 683 -35.05 6.03 -2.88
C ARG A 683 -34.36 5.49 -4.11
N LYS A 684 -34.57 6.10 -5.29
CA LYS A 684 -33.92 5.69 -6.53
C LYS A 684 -32.40 5.73 -6.42
N LYS A 685 -31.85 6.76 -5.76
CA LYS A 685 -30.41 6.89 -5.51
C LYS A 685 -29.89 5.74 -4.61
N SER A 686 -30.58 5.42 -3.53
CA SER A 686 -30.24 4.31 -2.63
C SER A 686 -30.29 2.97 -3.34
N ASP A 687 -31.34 2.70 -4.12
CA ASP A 687 -31.49 1.46 -4.88
C ASP A 687 -30.38 1.31 -5.93
N LYS A 688 -29.99 2.41 -6.62
CA LYS A 688 -28.86 2.43 -7.54
C LYS A 688 -27.57 1.98 -6.86
N TYR A 689 -27.24 2.53 -5.67
CA TYR A 689 -26.02 2.14 -4.96
C TYR A 689 -26.09 0.70 -4.43
N PHE A 690 -27.27 0.23 -4.05
CA PHE A 690 -27.46 -1.17 -3.67
C PHE A 690 -27.13 -2.12 -4.82
N ASP A 691 -27.63 -1.84 -6.02
CA ASP A 691 -27.35 -2.65 -7.22
C ASP A 691 -25.87 -2.56 -7.63
N LEU A 692 -25.27 -1.37 -7.60
CA LEU A 692 -23.85 -1.17 -7.88
C LEU A 692 -22.94 -1.92 -6.90
N ALA A 693 -23.29 -1.94 -5.61
CA ALA A 693 -22.53 -2.70 -4.61
C ALA A 693 -22.58 -4.21 -4.89
N ARG A 694 -23.76 -4.75 -5.17
CA ARG A 694 -23.94 -6.16 -5.52
C ARG A 694 -23.18 -6.52 -6.80
N GLN A 695 -23.20 -5.64 -7.81
CA GLN A 695 -22.44 -5.86 -9.03
C GLN A 695 -20.93 -5.85 -8.76
N ALA A 696 -20.42 -4.88 -8.01
CA ALA A 696 -18.99 -4.81 -7.65
C ALA A 696 -18.53 -6.08 -6.90
N TYR A 697 -19.33 -6.60 -5.98
CA TYR A 697 -19.01 -7.86 -5.30
C TYR A 697 -19.02 -9.07 -6.25
N ARG A 698 -19.96 -9.13 -7.21
CA ARG A 698 -19.94 -10.19 -8.25
C ARG A 698 -18.70 -10.09 -9.13
N ASP A 699 -18.31 -8.88 -9.50
CA ASP A 699 -17.10 -8.64 -10.28
C ASP A 699 -15.84 -9.01 -9.47
N ALA A 700 -15.79 -8.70 -8.18
CA ALA A 700 -14.70 -9.13 -7.30
C ALA A 700 -14.57 -10.67 -7.26
N ILE A 701 -15.69 -11.40 -7.14
CA ILE A 701 -15.69 -12.87 -7.16
C ILE A 701 -15.21 -13.41 -8.51
N ARG A 702 -15.61 -12.77 -9.60
CA ARG A 702 -15.21 -13.18 -10.96
C ARG A 702 -13.74 -12.92 -11.23
N VAL A 703 -13.25 -11.76 -10.79
CA VAL A 703 -11.86 -11.32 -10.94
C VAL A 703 -10.91 -12.12 -10.05
N ALA A 704 -11.30 -12.43 -8.81
CA ALA A 704 -10.48 -13.11 -7.82
C ALA A 704 -11.26 -14.23 -7.11
N PRO A 705 -11.50 -15.35 -7.79
CA PRO A 705 -12.35 -16.43 -7.26
C PRO A 705 -11.75 -17.14 -6.04
N HIS A 706 -10.48 -16.94 -5.73
CA HIS A 706 -9.78 -17.54 -4.59
C HIS A 706 -9.55 -16.56 -3.42
N GLU A 707 -10.10 -15.34 -3.52
CA GLU A 707 -10.05 -14.34 -2.46
C GLU A 707 -11.37 -14.32 -1.66
N SER A 708 -11.27 -14.17 -0.34
CA SER A 708 -12.41 -14.09 0.57
C SER A 708 -13.03 -12.69 0.65
N GLY A 709 -14.18 -12.58 1.29
CA GLY A 709 -14.87 -11.35 1.63
C GLY A 709 -15.99 -10.95 0.68
N ALA A 710 -15.79 -11.01 -0.63
CA ALA A 710 -16.77 -10.55 -1.60
C ALA A 710 -18.06 -11.41 -1.60
N ARG A 711 -17.93 -12.73 -1.44
CA ARG A 711 -19.10 -13.64 -1.35
C ARG A 711 -19.88 -13.42 -0.07
N GLY A 712 -19.18 -13.23 1.05
CA GLY A 712 -19.78 -12.93 2.35
C GLY A 712 -20.59 -11.64 2.31
N ASN A 713 -20.00 -10.57 1.76
CA ASN A 713 -20.66 -9.28 1.62
C ASN A 713 -21.86 -9.34 0.67
N LEU A 714 -21.73 -10.04 -0.46
CA LEU A 714 -22.85 -10.24 -1.39
C LEU A 714 -23.99 -11.04 -0.75
N ALA A 715 -23.66 -12.08 0.03
CA ALA A 715 -24.64 -12.87 0.77
C ALA A 715 -25.39 -12.00 1.80
N ALA A 716 -24.68 -11.16 2.55
CA ALA A 716 -25.31 -10.23 3.49
C ALA A 716 -26.24 -9.22 2.80
N MET A 717 -25.84 -8.71 1.62
CA MET A 717 -26.74 -7.85 0.83
C MET A 717 -27.94 -8.61 0.27
N ASN A 718 -27.77 -9.86 -0.10
CA ASN A 718 -28.89 -10.71 -0.54
C ASN A 718 -29.90 -10.95 0.60
N ASP A 719 -29.44 -11.12 1.86
CA ASP A 719 -30.33 -11.20 3.03
C ASP A 719 -31.17 -9.93 3.18
N GLN A 720 -30.56 -8.75 3.04
CA GLN A 720 -31.31 -7.48 3.05
C GLN A 720 -32.35 -7.41 1.93
N LEU A 721 -32.03 -7.94 0.75
CA LEU A 721 -32.95 -7.99 -0.38
C LEU A 721 -34.14 -8.96 -0.11
N LEU A 722 -33.86 -10.08 0.55
CA LEU A 722 -34.89 -11.04 0.98
C LEU A 722 -35.85 -10.43 2.00
N GLU A 723 -35.34 -9.62 2.93
CA GLU A 723 -36.16 -8.85 3.89
C GLU A 723 -37.04 -7.83 3.18
N ARG A 724 -36.50 -7.09 2.19
CA ARG A 724 -37.28 -6.15 1.36
C ARG A 724 -38.40 -6.87 0.62
N TYR A 725 -38.13 -8.02 -0.03
CA TYR A 725 -39.15 -8.80 -0.71
C TYR A 725 -40.22 -9.32 0.26
N SER A 726 -39.83 -9.76 1.46
CA SER A 726 -40.77 -10.18 2.50
C SER A 726 -41.69 -9.04 2.96
N PHE A 727 -41.16 -7.82 3.07
CA PHE A 727 -41.95 -6.65 3.42
C PHE A 727 -42.89 -6.25 2.29
N GLU A 728 -42.46 -6.29 1.03
CA GLU A 728 -43.34 -6.04 -0.13
C GLU A 728 -44.46 -7.08 -0.21
N GLN A 729 -44.15 -8.37 0.00
CA GLN A 729 -45.16 -9.42 0.01
C GLN A 729 -46.26 -9.21 1.07
N ARG A 730 -45.89 -8.74 2.27
CA ARG A 730 -46.85 -8.45 3.35
C ARG A 730 -47.86 -7.35 3.03
N LYS A 731 -47.56 -6.47 2.06
CA LYS A 731 -48.40 -5.34 1.65
C LYS A 731 -49.40 -5.72 0.56
N LEU A 732 -49.29 -6.88 -0.06
CA LEU A 732 -50.15 -7.32 -1.18
C LEU A 732 -51.42 -7.97 -0.67
N ASP A 733 -52.58 -7.61 -1.21
CA ASP A 733 -53.87 -8.24 -0.97
C ASP A 733 -54.12 -9.37 -1.96
N VAL A 734 -53.49 -10.52 -1.68
CA VAL A 734 -53.50 -11.68 -2.56
C VAL A 734 -54.90 -12.30 -2.68
N GLN A 735 -55.80 -12.09 -1.71
CA GLN A 735 -57.13 -12.67 -1.67
C GLN A 735 -58.13 -11.91 -2.54
N ASN A 736 -58.01 -10.60 -2.59
CA ASN A 736 -59.01 -9.73 -3.24
C ASN A 736 -58.53 -9.07 -4.53
N ASN A 737 -57.23 -9.13 -4.83
CA ASN A 737 -56.59 -8.46 -5.97
C ASN A 737 -55.74 -9.42 -6.80
N LYS A 738 -56.16 -9.72 -8.04
CA LYS A 738 -55.48 -10.64 -8.98
C LYS A 738 -54.08 -10.11 -9.39
N ASP A 739 -53.89 -8.80 -9.51
CA ASP A 739 -52.61 -8.23 -9.84
C ASP A 739 -51.61 -8.37 -8.66
N ASP A 740 -52.10 -8.25 -7.43
CA ASP A 740 -51.30 -8.47 -6.22
C ASP A 740 -50.93 -9.96 -6.07
N ALA A 741 -51.83 -10.89 -6.43
CA ALA A 741 -51.52 -12.33 -6.46
C ALA A 741 -50.42 -12.64 -7.48
N THR A 742 -50.43 -12.02 -8.66
CA THR A 742 -49.40 -12.16 -9.68
C THR A 742 -48.06 -11.57 -9.23
N LYS A 743 -48.06 -10.39 -8.62
CA LYS A 743 -46.85 -9.79 -8.03
C LYS A 743 -46.26 -10.63 -6.91
N PHE A 744 -47.12 -11.16 -6.03
CA PHE A 744 -46.69 -12.05 -4.95
C PHE A 744 -45.98 -13.31 -5.48
N ALA A 745 -46.55 -13.97 -6.48
CA ALA A 745 -45.93 -15.13 -7.12
C ALA A 745 -44.57 -14.77 -7.76
N GLY A 746 -44.49 -13.62 -8.41
CA GLY A 746 -43.22 -13.10 -8.96
C GLY A 746 -42.16 -12.83 -7.88
N LEU A 747 -42.56 -12.28 -6.75
CA LEU A 747 -41.64 -12.05 -5.60
C LEU A 747 -41.19 -13.38 -4.97
N MET A 748 -42.08 -14.38 -4.86
CA MET A 748 -41.73 -15.71 -4.37
C MET A 748 -40.62 -16.37 -5.23
N LEU A 749 -40.76 -16.26 -6.54
CA LEU A 749 -39.75 -16.83 -7.46
C LEU A 749 -38.41 -16.10 -7.34
N LYS A 750 -38.40 -14.76 -7.24
CA LYS A 750 -37.21 -13.96 -7.01
C LYS A 750 -36.55 -14.32 -5.68
N ARG A 751 -37.29 -14.43 -4.59
CA ARG A 751 -36.82 -14.87 -3.28
C ARG A 751 -36.11 -16.21 -3.35
N LYS A 752 -36.74 -17.22 -3.94
CA LYS A 752 -36.15 -18.55 -4.07
C LYS A 752 -34.79 -18.50 -4.76
N LYS A 753 -34.67 -17.76 -5.87
CA LYS A 753 -33.40 -17.61 -6.60
C LYS A 753 -32.31 -16.94 -5.73
N ILE A 754 -32.68 -15.92 -4.97
CA ILE A 754 -31.71 -15.22 -4.08
C ILE A 754 -31.32 -16.10 -2.89
N GLU A 755 -32.25 -16.88 -2.32
CA GLU A 755 -31.97 -17.84 -1.25
C GLU A 755 -30.99 -18.93 -1.72
N GLU A 756 -31.20 -19.51 -2.93
CA GLU A 756 -30.29 -20.46 -3.54
C GLU A 756 -28.89 -19.85 -3.81
N GLU A 757 -28.84 -18.64 -4.39
CA GLU A 757 -27.58 -17.89 -4.61
C GLU A 757 -26.85 -17.64 -3.28
N THR A 758 -27.54 -17.18 -2.25
CA THR A 758 -27.00 -16.86 -0.94
C THR A 758 -26.39 -18.08 -0.25
N THR A 759 -27.10 -19.21 -0.30
CA THR A 759 -26.62 -20.48 0.26
C THR A 759 -25.32 -20.93 -0.42
N LYS A 760 -25.29 -20.83 -1.76
CA LYS A 760 -24.10 -21.17 -2.53
C LYS A 760 -22.93 -20.25 -2.18
N LEU A 761 -23.16 -18.92 -2.12
CA LEU A 761 -22.14 -17.93 -1.78
C LEU A 761 -21.52 -18.21 -0.41
N ARG A 762 -22.32 -18.52 0.61
CA ARG A 762 -21.81 -18.83 1.96
C ARG A 762 -20.97 -20.09 1.97
N LYS A 763 -21.40 -21.13 1.26
CA LYS A 763 -20.65 -22.39 1.15
C LYS A 763 -19.30 -22.18 0.44
N ASP A 764 -19.30 -21.46 -0.67
CA ASP A 764 -18.09 -21.15 -1.43
C ASP A 764 -17.13 -20.25 -0.64
N GLU A 765 -17.67 -19.27 0.11
CA GLU A 765 -16.86 -18.42 1.00
C GLU A 765 -16.20 -19.22 2.11
N LEU A 766 -16.93 -20.13 2.74
CA LEU A 766 -16.41 -20.98 3.80
C LEU A 766 -15.23 -21.84 3.30
N LYS A 767 -15.31 -22.34 2.06
CA LYS A 767 -14.20 -23.08 1.45
C LYS A 767 -12.96 -22.20 1.27
N VAL A 768 -13.14 -21.00 0.71
CA VAL A 768 -12.03 -20.06 0.46
C VAL A 768 -11.37 -19.62 1.77
N LEU A 769 -12.17 -19.26 2.78
CA LEU A 769 -11.66 -18.92 4.11
C LEU A 769 -10.91 -20.09 4.76
N GLY A 770 -11.37 -21.33 4.57
CA GLY A 770 -10.67 -22.51 5.06
C GLY A 770 -9.31 -22.72 4.40
N ASP A 771 -9.20 -22.45 3.10
CA ASP A 771 -7.92 -22.48 2.38
C ASP A 771 -6.97 -21.37 2.87
N GLU A 772 -7.47 -20.15 3.06
CA GLU A 772 -6.71 -19.04 3.61
C GLU A 772 -6.24 -19.31 5.06
N ALA A 773 -7.12 -19.85 5.91
CA ALA A 773 -6.81 -20.19 7.29
C ALA A 773 -5.72 -21.27 7.39
N ARG A 774 -5.76 -22.29 6.52
CA ARG A 774 -4.70 -23.31 6.47
C ARG A 774 -3.33 -22.72 6.15
N ARG A 775 -3.27 -21.79 5.18
CA ARG A 775 -2.03 -21.09 4.84
C ARG A 775 -1.53 -20.22 5.99
N ALA A 776 -2.44 -19.47 6.64
CA ALA A 776 -2.11 -18.64 7.79
C ALA A 776 -1.54 -19.45 8.97
N ILE A 777 -2.10 -20.63 9.23
CA ILE A 777 -1.62 -21.56 10.26
C ILE A 777 -0.23 -22.11 9.89
N ALA A 778 -0.04 -22.52 8.64
CA ALA A 778 1.24 -23.07 8.17
C ALA A 778 2.39 -22.04 8.25
N SER A 779 2.09 -20.76 7.99
CA SER A 779 3.07 -19.65 8.11
C SER A 779 3.22 -19.12 9.54
N ASN A 780 2.44 -19.60 10.50
CA ASN A 780 2.39 -19.09 11.87
C ASN A 780 2.08 -17.58 11.97
N VAL A 781 1.26 -17.07 11.03
CA VAL A 781 0.84 -15.67 10.95
C VAL A 781 -0.65 -15.57 10.58
N GLY A 782 -1.25 -14.42 10.75
CA GLY A 782 -2.60 -14.18 10.25
C GLY A 782 -3.72 -14.76 11.12
N ALA A 783 -3.59 -14.71 12.45
CA ALA A 783 -4.62 -15.13 13.40
C ALA A 783 -6.03 -14.60 13.07
N GLY A 784 -6.14 -13.36 12.59
CA GLY A 784 -7.41 -12.77 12.16
C GLY A 784 -8.06 -13.45 10.95
N VAL A 785 -7.27 -14.14 10.10
CA VAL A 785 -7.84 -14.97 9.01
C VAL A 785 -8.48 -16.22 9.59
N VAL A 786 -7.81 -16.86 10.53
CA VAL A 786 -8.30 -18.06 11.24
C VAL A 786 -9.57 -17.72 12.03
N ASP A 787 -9.59 -16.56 12.68
CA ASP A 787 -10.78 -16.04 13.38
C ASP A 787 -11.96 -15.82 12.44
N ARG A 788 -11.76 -15.17 11.28
CA ARG A 788 -12.81 -14.98 10.27
C ARG A 788 -13.36 -16.33 9.76
N TYR A 789 -12.49 -17.30 9.53
CA TYR A 789 -12.90 -18.64 9.15
C TYR A 789 -13.74 -19.29 10.23
N ALA A 790 -13.31 -19.19 11.47
CA ALA A 790 -14.04 -19.73 12.62
C ALA A 790 -15.43 -19.09 12.75
N MET A 791 -15.54 -17.78 12.61
CA MET A 791 -16.83 -17.08 12.67
C MET A 791 -17.74 -17.44 11.48
N ALA A 792 -17.18 -17.71 10.30
CA ALA A 792 -17.95 -18.22 9.16
C ALA A 792 -18.48 -19.65 9.43
N LEU A 793 -17.69 -20.50 10.05
CA LEU A 793 -18.13 -21.83 10.53
C LEU A 793 -19.28 -21.74 11.54
N TYR A 794 -19.19 -20.77 12.47
CA TYR A 794 -20.27 -20.52 13.43
C TYR A 794 -21.59 -20.16 12.74
N VAL A 795 -21.54 -19.25 11.76
CA VAL A 795 -22.72 -18.85 10.96
C VAL A 795 -23.29 -20.03 10.17
N ASP A 796 -22.44 -20.95 9.72
CA ASP A 796 -22.84 -22.19 9.03
C ASP A 796 -23.34 -23.28 9.99
N GLY A 797 -23.33 -23.06 11.30
CA GLY A 797 -23.79 -24.00 12.33
C GLY A 797 -22.75 -25.03 12.78
N GLN A 798 -21.51 -24.96 12.30
CA GLN A 798 -20.42 -25.87 12.63
C GLN A 798 -19.67 -25.41 13.90
N VAL A 799 -20.38 -25.37 15.04
CA VAL A 799 -19.91 -24.75 16.29
C VAL A 799 -18.66 -25.44 16.87
N ASP A 800 -18.58 -26.79 16.77
CA ASP A 800 -17.44 -27.53 17.31
C ASP A 800 -16.15 -27.27 16.51
N GLU A 801 -16.25 -27.16 15.20
CA GLU A 801 -15.12 -26.81 14.34
C GLU A 801 -14.73 -25.34 14.52
N CYS A 802 -15.70 -24.44 14.68
CA CYS A 802 -15.47 -23.04 15.04
C CYS A 802 -14.61 -22.92 16.32
N GLU A 803 -14.96 -23.66 17.37
CA GLU A 803 -14.18 -23.67 18.63
C GLU A 803 -12.73 -24.06 18.41
N LYS A 804 -12.47 -25.12 17.63
CA LYS A 804 -11.10 -25.58 17.34
C LYS A 804 -10.29 -24.51 16.59
N GLN A 805 -10.90 -23.88 15.59
CA GLN A 805 -10.24 -22.82 14.83
C GLN A 805 -9.96 -21.59 15.68
N LEU A 806 -10.86 -21.20 16.57
CA LEU A 806 -10.62 -20.10 17.52
C LEU A 806 -9.52 -20.44 18.55
N ALA A 807 -9.47 -21.68 19.02
CA ALA A 807 -8.37 -22.12 19.88
C ALA A 807 -7.02 -21.99 19.16
N THR A 808 -6.95 -22.30 17.85
CA THR A 808 -5.76 -22.09 17.02
C THR A 808 -5.46 -20.60 16.84
N ALA A 809 -6.48 -19.78 16.58
CA ALA A 809 -6.31 -18.32 16.44
C ALA A 809 -5.73 -17.69 17.73
N ILE A 810 -6.19 -18.12 18.90
CA ILE A 810 -5.63 -17.68 20.20
C ILE A 810 -4.17 -18.10 20.35
N GLN A 811 -3.76 -19.28 19.89
CA GLN A 811 -2.35 -19.68 19.95
C GLN A 811 -1.47 -18.77 19.08
N LEU A 812 -1.98 -18.31 17.94
CA LEU A 812 -1.30 -17.39 17.03
C LEU A 812 -1.28 -15.93 17.56
N ALA A 813 -2.32 -15.51 18.26
CA ALA A 813 -2.45 -14.17 18.83
C ALA A 813 -3.17 -14.20 20.19
N PRO A 814 -2.47 -14.58 21.27
CA PRO A 814 -3.08 -14.79 22.58
C PRO A 814 -3.59 -13.51 23.25
N ASP A 815 -3.12 -12.36 22.80
CA ASP A 815 -3.43 -11.05 23.37
C ASP A 815 -4.31 -10.20 22.43
N ASP A 816 -4.93 -10.78 21.39
CA ASP A 816 -5.92 -10.10 20.56
C ASP A 816 -7.30 -10.12 21.24
N PRO A 817 -7.84 -8.97 21.70
CA PRO A 817 -9.09 -8.94 22.44
C PRO A 817 -10.30 -9.43 21.64
N MET A 818 -10.28 -9.27 20.29
CA MET A 818 -11.40 -9.71 19.45
C MET A 818 -11.44 -11.23 19.33
N ILE A 819 -10.29 -11.86 19.14
CA ILE A 819 -10.16 -13.32 19.07
C ILE A 819 -10.55 -13.94 20.42
N VAL A 820 -10.06 -13.35 21.52
CA VAL A 820 -10.39 -13.80 22.87
C VAL A 820 -11.90 -13.63 23.15
N LEU A 821 -12.50 -12.53 22.69
CA LEU A 821 -13.95 -12.29 22.78
C LEU A 821 -14.76 -13.36 22.00
N HIS A 822 -14.42 -13.58 20.74
CA HIS A 822 -15.10 -14.57 19.93
C HIS A 822 -15.02 -15.96 20.58
N TYR A 823 -13.86 -16.35 21.07
CA TYR A 823 -13.71 -17.64 21.74
C TYR A 823 -14.51 -17.73 23.02
N THR A 824 -14.55 -16.68 23.85
CA THR A 824 -15.36 -16.60 25.05
C THR A 824 -16.86 -16.81 24.75
N LEU A 825 -17.35 -16.14 23.70
CA LEU A 825 -18.76 -16.24 23.27
C LEU A 825 -19.12 -17.66 22.77
N ILE A 826 -18.21 -18.31 22.06
CA ILE A 826 -18.43 -19.70 21.58
C ILE A 826 -18.43 -20.69 22.73
N LEU A 827 -17.52 -20.55 23.69
CA LEU A 827 -17.49 -21.37 24.90
C LEU A 827 -18.77 -21.18 25.75
N GLU A 828 -19.25 -19.94 25.90
CA GLU A 828 -20.53 -19.66 26.57
C GLU A 828 -21.68 -20.36 25.84
N LYS A 829 -21.73 -20.26 24.52
CA LYS A 829 -22.76 -20.91 23.67
C LYS A 829 -22.78 -22.42 23.85
N GLN A 830 -21.61 -23.03 24.03
CA GLN A 830 -21.47 -24.47 24.29
C GLN A 830 -21.64 -24.83 25.78
N LYS A 831 -21.98 -23.88 26.61
CA LYS A 831 -22.15 -24.05 28.07
C LYS A 831 -20.85 -24.48 28.80
N LYS A 832 -19.68 -24.17 28.24
CA LYS A 832 -18.36 -24.40 28.85
C LYS A 832 -17.99 -23.23 29.78
N PHE A 833 -18.85 -22.93 30.77
CA PHE A 833 -18.84 -21.71 31.54
C PHE A 833 -17.53 -21.48 32.32
N ALA A 834 -16.89 -22.54 32.81
CA ALA A 834 -15.61 -22.43 33.53
C ALA A 834 -14.48 -21.93 32.61
N GLN A 835 -14.41 -22.48 31.38
CA GLN A 835 -13.42 -22.03 30.39
C GLN A 835 -13.75 -20.63 29.88
N ALA A 836 -15.02 -20.35 29.58
CA ALA A 836 -15.46 -19.02 29.16
C ALA A 836 -15.11 -17.94 30.20
N LEU A 837 -15.22 -18.27 31.50
CA LEU A 837 -14.87 -17.35 32.57
C LEU A 837 -13.36 -17.02 32.59
N GLN A 838 -12.48 -18.00 32.34
CA GLN A 838 -11.03 -17.76 32.22
C GLN A 838 -10.68 -16.76 31.14
N TYR A 839 -11.32 -16.91 29.95
CA TYR A 839 -11.09 -15.99 28.84
C TYR A 839 -11.79 -14.64 29.04
N ALA A 840 -12.91 -14.56 29.77
CA ALA A 840 -13.51 -13.30 30.20
C ALA A 840 -12.63 -12.56 31.23
N ASP A 841 -11.94 -13.26 32.11
CA ASP A 841 -10.91 -12.68 32.98
C ASP A 841 -9.72 -12.16 32.15
N LYS A 842 -9.26 -12.94 31.14
CA LYS A 842 -8.21 -12.50 30.19
C LYS A 842 -8.63 -11.25 29.41
N LEU A 843 -9.90 -11.15 28.96
CA LEU A 843 -10.42 -9.91 28.33
C LEU A 843 -10.31 -8.70 29.26
N LEU A 844 -10.56 -8.87 30.54
CA LEU A 844 -10.43 -7.80 31.51
C LEU A 844 -8.97 -7.48 31.87
N GLU A 845 -8.04 -8.42 31.70
CA GLU A 845 -6.60 -8.12 31.71
C GLU A 845 -6.18 -7.28 30.53
N LEU A 846 -6.68 -7.61 29.31
CA LEU A 846 -6.37 -6.91 28.06
C LEU A 846 -7.07 -5.53 27.96
N VAL A 847 -8.33 -5.44 28.44
CA VAL A 847 -9.14 -4.22 28.42
C VAL A 847 -9.86 -4.05 29.78
N PRO A 848 -9.18 -3.53 30.82
CA PRO A 848 -9.65 -3.58 32.22
C PRO A 848 -10.97 -2.85 32.49
N ASP A 849 -11.26 -1.80 31.75
CA ASP A 849 -12.39 -0.93 32.03
C ASP A 849 -13.59 -1.09 31.10
N ASP A 850 -13.62 -2.13 30.27
CA ASP A 850 -14.76 -2.37 29.38
C ASP A 850 -15.99 -2.87 30.19
N PRO A 851 -17.10 -2.09 30.22
CA PRO A 851 -18.29 -2.47 30.99
C PRO A 851 -18.95 -3.75 30.49
N SER A 852 -18.82 -4.03 29.17
CA SER A 852 -19.41 -5.21 28.54
C SER A 852 -18.68 -6.47 28.99
N TYR A 853 -17.35 -6.41 29.06
CA TYR A 853 -16.54 -7.54 29.55
C TYR A 853 -16.76 -7.80 31.03
N LYS A 854 -16.92 -6.72 31.84
CA LYS A 854 -17.32 -6.84 33.25
C LYS A 854 -18.70 -7.49 33.41
N ALA A 855 -19.67 -7.08 32.57
CA ALA A 855 -21.01 -7.67 32.56
C ALA A 855 -21.00 -9.14 32.11
N MET A 856 -20.26 -9.47 31.05
CA MET A 856 -20.08 -10.83 30.54
C MET A 856 -19.48 -11.74 31.62
N ARG A 857 -18.39 -11.32 32.22
CA ARG A 857 -17.72 -12.05 33.28
C ARG A 857 -18.65 -12.36 34.45
N ASN A 858 -19.42 -11.35 34.90
CA ASN A 858 -20.39 -11.51 35.98
C ASN A 858 -21.57 -12.42 35.61
N ASN A 859 -21.97 -12.42 34.34
CA ASN A 859 -23.00 -13.34 33.84
C ASN A 859 -22.49 -14.78 33.86
N LEU A 860 -21.28 -15.01 33.29
CA LEU A 860 -20.64 -16.34 33.26
C LEU A 860 -20.43 -16.90 34.69
N GLN A 861 -20.04 -16.07 35.64
CA GLN A 861 -19.90 -16.46 37.03
C GLN A 861 -21.23 -16.90 37.64
N ARG A 862 -22.32 -16.22 37.29
CA ARG A 862 -23.69 -16.59 37.74
C ARG A 862 -24.14 -17.92 37.13
N GLN A 863 -23.86 -18.13 35.83
CA GLN A 863 -24.22 -19.37 35.14
C GLN A 863 -23.40 -20.57 35.65
N LEU A 864 -22.15 -20.34 36.02
CA LEU A 864 -21.29 -21.39 36.61
C LEU A 864 -21.76 -21.83 38.02
N ASN A 865 -22.36 -20.91 38.77
CA ASN A 865 -22.84 -21.17 40.13
C ASN A 865 -24.28 -21.76 40.18
N GLN A 866 -24.98 -21.79 39.03
CA GLN A 866 -26.28 -22.46 38.83
C GLN A 866 -26.11 -23.89 38.40
#